data_0cc4fa324e510bb79a6e294f8bd126e2
#
_entry.id   0cc4fa324e510bb79a6e294f8bd126e2
#
_cell.length_a   1.000
_cell.length_b   1.000
_cell.length_c   1.000
_cell.angle_alpha   90.00
_cell.angle_beta   90.00
_cell.angle_gamma   90.00
#
_symmetry.space_group_name_H-M   'P 1'
#
loop_
_entity.id
_entity.type
_entity.pdbx_description
1 polymer ?
#
loop_
_entity_poly.entity_id
_entity_poly.type
_entity_poly.pdbx_seq_one_letter_code
_entity_poly.pdbx_strand_id
1 'polypeptide(L)'
;MPGRAARRRISSPAVSRRLALAALAGLAVLVVLAGLALPAPEAAAARPGCDPIDPAHCLLPWPNDHFRKNGRIALRDSQMPRNKDGRPVRAADYNRSDGFSPGQMIVTRVPGLDLKRSRAVPVDDLARSFAKRAPIVVIDARTGERQLIWAELDAQATNPRKRALLVHPAANWREGHRYVVALRNLKDRRGRTLQPDRAFRRLRDGERSTERYRDIFGRLAKAGIRRRTLYRAWDFTIASRRSLSQRLLSIRDRAFAELGDTTTGDLQVQGGAPAFTVDGVSQLTPDVKRVDGTFTVPCFLDAPGCPPGARFRLDRGGLPVRTPGNVQVERFICLVPDGAANGRPLLFGHGLLGGAEAVLDLAPLAAISNFVTCATDWSGMSSEDLPNVLDLSRDISKFPSLADRLQQGFVNFMFLGRLMIHPDGFASRPEFAGKIDTRRLFFAGASQGGVLGGALTAVAPDFERSALIVPAMNFSLLLARSTQFGRFADVLYPSYPDQIERQLLVSMVQMLWDRGEANGYAWHMTRDPYPGTPRHTVLLHEAFGDHQVANVATEVEARVIGARLRTPALDPGRSRDRRPYYRIPRIRSLPYSGNAMVVFDIGPLRTGGLGTPASPLANIAQTRGTDPHSITATAPAAAIQFSEFLKLGGTLIDTCSGRPCYAAGWAGPP
;
A
#
# COMPACT_ATOMS: atom_id res chain seq x y z
N MET A 1 -20.83 16.89 -69.73
CA MET A 1 -20.45 17.15 -71.12
C MET A 1 -18.98 17.55 -71.21
N PRO A 2 -18.36 17.19 -72.32
CA PRO A 2 -17.09 16.48 -72.32
C PRO A 2 -15.94 17.26 -72.99
N GLY A 3 -14.76 16.72 -72.97
CA GLY A 3 -13.60 17.10 -73.84
C GLY A 3 -12.34 16.39 -73.36
N ARG A 4 -12.08 15.32 -73.84
CA ARG A 4 -11.37 14.61 -74.91
C ARG A 4 -10.06 15.27 -75.39
N ALA A 5 -9.01 14.47 -75.24
CA ALA A 5 -7.95 14.05 -76.21
C ALA A 5 -6.73 14.96 -76.28
N ALA A 6 -5.52 14.42 -76.29
CA ALA A 6 -4.92 13.65 -77.37
C ALA A 6 -3.56 13.02 -77.03
N ARG A 7 -3.36 11.84 -77.63
CA ARG A 7 -2.06 11.08 -77.66
C ARG A 7 -1.07 11.78 -78.60
N ARG A 8 0.23 11.65 -78.24
CA ARG A 8 1.30 11.45 -79.26
C ARG A 8 2.36 10.46 -78.80
N ARG A 9 2.52 9.45 -79.62
CA ARG A 9 3.66 8.51 -79.63
C ARG A 9 4.81 9.18 -80.34
N ILE A 10 6.06 8.87 -79.93
CA ILE A 10 7.20 8.72 -80.85
C ILE A 10 8.21 7.72 -80.23
N SER A 11 8.47 6.69 -80.97
CA SER A 11 9.49 5.66 -81.17
C SER A 11 10.83 5.70 -80.48
N SER A 12 11.26 4.48 -80.12
CA SER A 12 12.60 4.03 -79.76
C SER A 12 13.64 4.26 -80.87
N PRO A 13 14.93 4.16 -80.46
CA PRO A 13 15.65 2.96 -80.90
C PRO A 13 16.53 2.28 -79.83
N ALA A 14 16.56 0.97 -79.90
CA ALA A 14 17.45 0.08 -79.22
C ALA A 14 18.85 0.15 -79.84
N VAL A 15 19.90 0.26 -79.00
CA VAL A 15 21.22 -0.37 -79.13
C VAL A 15 22.07 -0.02 -77.88
N SER A 16 22.76 -1.03 -77.34
CA SER A 16 23.77 -1.01 -76.24
C SER A 16 23.33 -1.46 -74.87
N ARG A 17 22.87 -2.72 -74.80
CA ARG A 17 22.63 -3.43 -73.52
C ARG A 17 23.48 -4.70 -73.40
N ARG A 18 24.77 -4.70 -73.70
CA ARG A 18 25.60 -5.92 -73.49
C ARG A 18 26.94 -5.71 -72.77
N LEU A 19 27.24 -4.52 -72.26
CA LEU A 19 28.50 -4.28 -71.51
C LEU A 19 28.31 -3.75 -70.07
N ALA A 20 27.12 -3.56 -69.61
CA ALA A 20 26.82 -3.08 -68.26
C ALA A 20 26.45 -4.20 -67.23
N LEU A 21 26.28 -5.46 -67.68
CA LEU A 21 25.82 -6.56 -66.83
C LEU A 21 26.99 -7.36 -66.19
N ALA A 22 28.22 -7.19 -66.64
CA ALA A 22 29.38 -7.88 -66.04
C ALA A 22 30.01 -7.14 -64.86
N ALA A 23 29.79 -5.82 -64.73
CA ALA A 23 30.33 -5.01 -63.63
C ALA A 23 29.43 -4.98 -62.39
N LEU A 24 28.14 -5.26 -62.53
CA LEU A 24 27.19 -5.28 -61.43
C LEU A 24 27.11 -6.63 -60.68
N ALA A 25 27.52 -7.72 -61.31
CA ALA A 25 27.57 -9.04 -60.65
C ALA A 25 28.77 -9.19 -59.68
N GLY A 26 29.89 -8.50 -59.94
CA GLY A 26 31.04 -8.49 -59.02
C GLY A 26 30.88 -7.66 -57.75
N LEU A 27 30.06 -6.60 -57.81
CA LEU A 27 29.78 -5.73 -56.65
C LEU A 27 28.70 -6.33 -55.72
N ALA A 28 27.77 -7.12 -56.24
CA ALA A 28 26.71 -7.76 -55.45
C ALA A 28 27.24 -8.93 -54.58
N VAL A 29 28.28 -9.63 -55.02
CA VAL A 29 28.91 -10.73 -54.26
C VAL A 29 29.80 -10.18 -53.13
N LEU A 30 30.46 -9.04 -53.31
CA LEU A 30 31.26 -8.38 -52.25
C LEU A 30 30.37 -7.73 -51.15
N VAL A 31 29.15 -7.26 -51.48
CA VAL A 31 28.20 -6.69 -50.51
C VAL A 31 27.51 -7.78 -49.71
N VAL A 32 27.29 -8.97 -50.27
CA VAL A 32 26.68 -10.11 -49.54
C VAL A 32 27.67 -10.78 -48.57
N LEU A 33 28.98 -10.75 -48.84
CA LEU A 33 29.98 -11.26 -47.90
C LEU A 33 30.41 -10.27 -46.81
N ALA A 34 30.22 -8.97 -47.02
CA ALA A 34 30.40 -7.95 -45.98
C ALA A 34 29.17 -7.78 -45.02
N GLY A 35 28.00 -8.31 -45.41
CA GLY A 35 26.78 -8.24 -44.64
C GLY A 35 26.62 -9.33 -43.57
N LEU A 36 27.56 -10.27 -43.43
CA LEU A 36 27.47 -11.41 -42.51
C LEU A 36 28.34 -11.32 -41.26
N ALA A 37 28.96 -10.19 -41.01
CA ALA A 37 29.68 -9.91 -39.78
C ALA A 37 29.08 -8.68 -39.07
N LEU A 38 27.74 -8.72 -38.79
CA LEU A 38 27.23 -7.90 -37.69
C LEU A 38 27.82 -8.47 -36.41
N PRO A 39 28.61 -7.69 -35.65
CA PRO A 39 29.05 -8.13 -34.34
C PRO A 39 27.82 -8.47 -33.54
N ALA A 40 27.77 -9.69 -32.98
CA ALA A 40 26.79 -10.04 -31.99
C ALA A 40 26.77 -8.90 -30.96
N PRO A 41 25.58 -8.39 -30.54
CA PRO A 41 25.52 -7.30 -29.58
C PRO A 41 26.40 -7.68 -28.40
N GLU A 42 27.49 -6.97 -28.20
CA GLU A 42 28.33 -7.08 -27.03
C GLU A 42 27.41 -7.02 -25.83
N ALA A 43 27.46 -8.06 -25.02
CA ALA A 43 26.69 -8.07 -23.76
C ALA A 43 27.10 -6.81 -23.02
N ALA A 44 26.21 -5.85 -22.94
CA ALA A 44 26.46 -4.56 -22.31
C ALA A 44 27.11 -4.83 -20.95
N ALA A 45 28.36 -4.38 -20.79
CA ALA A 45 29.08 -4.54 -19.54
C ALA A 45 28.19 -3.97 -18.40
N ALA A 46 27.99 -4.75 -17.36
CA ALA A 46 27.15 -4.32 -16.25
C ALA A 46 27.65 -2.97 -15.75
N ARG A 47 26.78 -1.97 -15.75
CA ARG A 47 27.13 -0.64 -15.24
C ARG A 47 27.64 -0.78 -13.80
N PRO A 48 28.71 -0.07 -13.39
CA PRO A 48 29.26 -0.20 -12.05
C PRO A 48 28.19 -0.02 -10.98
N GLY A 49 28.04 -1.03 -10.09
CA GLY A 49 27.07 -1.03 -8.99
C GLY A 49 25.68 -1.58 -9.31
N CYS A 50 25.37 -1.93 -10.56
CA CYS A 50 24.15 -2.65 -10.93
C CYS A 50 24.28 -4.13 -10.60
N ASP A 51 23.15 -4.82 -10.33
CA ASP A 51 23.20 -6.26 -10.13
C ASP A 51 23.51 -6.96 -11.46
N PRO A 52 24.57 -7.76 -11.53
CA PRO A 52 24.97 -8.41 -12.77
C PRO A 52 23.98 -9.50 -13.24
N ILE A 53 23.03 -9.94 -12.40
CA ILE A 53 22.05 -10.97 -12.79
C ILE A 53 20.93 -10.45 -13.69
N ASP A 54 20.76 -9.13 -13.80
CA ASP A 54 19.91 -8.49 -14.81
C ASP A 54 20.64 -7.27 -15.39
N PRO A 55 21.53 -7.46 -16.36
CA PRO A 55 22.36 -6.37 -16.88
C PRO A 55 21.56 -5.30 -17.64
N ALA A 56 20.34 -5.62 -18.07
CA ALA A 56 19.48 -4.69 -18.79
C ALA A 56 18.81 -3.65 -17.88
N HIS A 57 18.58 -3.98 -16.61
CA HIS A 57 17.87 -3.14 -15.65
C HIS A 57 18.63 -3.10 -14.32
N CYS A 58 19.27 -1.99 -14.04
CA CYS A 58 20.24 -1.83 -12.96
C CYS A 58 19.75 -2.34 -11.59
N LEU A 59 18.49 -2.03 -11.23
CA LEU A 59 17.93 -2.36 -9.93
C LEU A 59 17.11 -3.68 -9.91
N LEU A 60 16.97 -4.37 -11.04
CA LEU A 60 16.26 -5.64 -11.07
C LEU A 60 17.18 -6.85 -10.85
N PRO A 61 16.70 -7.87 -10.16
CA PRO A 61 15.43 -7.97 -9.45
C PRO A 61 15.40 -7.10 -8.19
N TRP A 62 14.22 -6.58 -7.85
CA TRP A 62 13.98 -5.76 -6.69
C TRP A 62 12.91 -6.40 -5.77
N PRO A 63 13.00 -6.34 -4.43
CA PRO A 63 14.12 -5.87 -3.59
C PRO A 63 15.31 -6.84 -3.66
N ASN A 64 16.55 -6.36 -3.31
CA ASN A 64 17.74 -7.18 -3.47
C ASN A 64 18.91 -6.67 -2.59
N ASP A 65 19.47 -7.54 -1.76
CA ASP A 65 20.58 -7.22 -0.85
C ASP A 65 21.91 -6.90 -1.56
N HIS A 66 21.97 -7.01 -2.91
CA HIS A 66 23.05 -6.42 -3.70
C HIS A 66 23.17 -4.90 -3.44
N PHE A 67 22.03 -4.25 -3.18
CA PHE A 67 21.92 -2.81 -2.90
C PHE A 67 21.91 -2.50 -1.39
N ARG A 68 22.29 -3.44 -0.55
CA ARG A 68 22.44 -3.27 0.88
C ARG A 68 23.90 -3.47 1.28
N LYS A 69 24.51 -2.46 1.95
CA LYS A 69 25.90 -2.50 2.41
C LYS A 69 25.96 -2.03 3.85
N ASN A 70 26.79 -2.68 4.67
CA ASN A 70 27.00 -2.33 6.08
C ASN A 70 25.66 -2.16 6.86
N GLY A 71 24.69 -3.04 6.57
CA GLY A 71 23.39 -3.03 7.24
C GLY A 71 22.43 -1.94 6.77
N ARG A 72 22.73 -1.16 5.70
CA ARG A 72 21.88 -0.11 5.17
C ARG A 72 21.69 -0.23 3.67
N ILE A 73 20.61 0.30 3.15
CA ILE A 73 20.40 0.48 1.72
C ILE A 73 21.49 1.45 1.19
N ALA A 74 22.09 1.12 0.05
CA ALA A 74 23.23 1.83 -0.53
C ALA A 74 23.04 2.03 -2.03
N LEU A 75 22.07 2.84 -2.40
CA LEU A 75 21.75 3.22 -3.77
C LEU A 75 22.49 4.51 -4.17
N ARG A 76 22.71 4.67 -5.46
CA ARG A 76 23.21 5.91 -6.07
C ARG A 76 22.12 6.48 -6.98
N ASP A 77 22.01 7.80 -7.09
CA ASP A 77 21.04 8.45 -7.97
C ASP A 77 21.14 7.97 -9.42
N SER A 78 22.37 7.66 -9.89
CA SER A 78 22.61 7.13 -11.24
C SER A 78 21.96 5.77 -11.52
N GLN A 79 21.59 5.02 -10.48
CA GLN A 79 20.93 3.70 -10.57
C GLN A 79 19.41 3.81 -10.56
N MET A 80 18.88 4.95 -10.08
CA MET A 80 17.45 5.15 -9.84
C MET A 80 16.67 5.35 -11.13
N PRO A 81 15.35 5.02 -11.13
CA PRO A 81 14.45 5.36 -12.22
C PRO A 81 14.51 6.83 -12.59
N ARG A 82 14.35 7.13 -13.88
CA ARG A 82 14.43 8.49 -14.40
C ARG A 82 13.06 8.97 -14.85
N ASN A 83 12.77 10.24 -14.58
CA ASN A 83 11.60 10.88 -15.14
C ASN A 83 11.78 11.20 -16.64
N LYS A 84 10.73 11.71 -17.29
CA LYS A 84 10.74 12.08 -18.73
C LYS A 84 11.83 13.07 -19.11
N ASP A 85 12.33 13.87 -18.16
CA ASP A 85 13.38 14.86 -18.36
C ASP A 85 14.80 14.27 -18.13
N GLY A 86 14.90 12.95 -17.93
CA GLY A 86 16.15 12.24 -17.66
C GLY A 86 16.68 12.42 -16.23
N ARG A 87 15.96 13.09 -15.34
CA ARG A 87 16.37 13.31 -13.95
C ARG A 87 16.11 12.04 -13.13
N PRO A 88 17.14 11.52 -12.43
CA PRO A 88 16.96 10.35 -11.58
C PRO A 88 16.20 10.74 -10.28
N VAL A 89 15.45 9.78 -9.74
CA VAL A 89 14.93 9.88 -8.36
C VAL A 89 16.11 9.93 -7.38
N ARG A 90 16.03 10.74 -6.35
CA ARG A 90 17.09 10.87 -5.33
C ARG A 90 17.10 9.65 -4.42
N ALA A 91 18.28 9.04 -4.25
CA ALA A 91 18.48 7.84 -3.44
C ALA A 91 18.60 8.10 -1.93
N ALA A 92 18.88 9.33 -1.52
CA ALA A 92 19.25 9.69 -0.16
C ALA A 92 18.25 9.23 0.90
N ASP A 93 16.95 9.38 0.67
CA ASP A 93 15.91 9.00 1.65
C ASP A 93 15.73 7.48 1.74
N TYR A 94 15.94 6.74 0.65
CA TYR A 94 15.96 5.27 0.65
C TYR A 94 17.16 4.75 1.46
N ASN A 95 18.32 5.38 1.33
CA ASN A 95 19.57 5.00 2.01
C ASN A 95 19.52 5.20 3.54
N ARG A 96 18.49 5.88 4.05
CA ARG A 96 18.26 5.99 5.49
C ARG A 96 17.68 4.70 6.10
N SER A 97 17.15 3.79 5.28
CA SER A 97 16.59 2.52 5.71
C SER A 97 17.68 1.46 5.87
N ASP A 98 17.51 0.58 6.84
CA ASP A 98 18.40 -0.58 7.07
C ASP A 98 17.93 -1.84 6.33
N GLY A 99 16.80 -1.77 5.62
CA GLY A 99 16.23 -2.84 4.81
C GLY A 99 15.06 -2.35 3.95
N PHE A 100 14.35 -3.30 3.34
CA PHE A 100 13.23 -3.05 2.44
C PHE A 100 11.89 -3.04 3.18
N SER A 101 10.81 -2.60 2.52
CA SER A 101 9.47 -2.55 3.09
C SER A 101 8.94 -3.92 3.55
N PRO A 102 8.20 -4.00 4.67
CA PRO A 102 7.50 -5.23 5.07
C PRO A 102 6.47 -5.73 4.05
N GLY A 103 5.82 -4.82 3.31
CA GLY A 103 4.89 -5.16 2.23
C GLY A 103 5.54 -5.16 0.84
N GLN A 104 6.86 -5.21 0.76
CA GLN A 104 7.61 -5.04 -0.49
C GLN A 104 7.15 -5.98 -1.59
N MET A 105 6.60 -5.42 -2.66
CA MET A 105 6.35 -6.13 -3.90
C MET A 105 7.69 -6.47 -4.57
N ILE A 106 7.85 -7.72 -4.99
CA ILE A 106 9.00 -8.16 -5.78
C ILE A 106 8.74 -7.84 -7.25
N VAL A 107 9.68 -7.13 -7.88
CA VAL A 107 9.63 -6.77 -9.30
C VAL A 107 10.83 -7.37 -10.03
N THR A 108 10.58 -8.10 -11.11
CA THR A 108 11.63 -8.62 -11.98
C THR A 108 11.13 -8.78 -13.40
N ARG A 109 12.04 -8.94 -14.35
CA ARG A 109 11.70 -9.21 -15.75
C ARG A 109 12.02 -10.66 -16.09
N VAL A 110 11.05 -11.35 -16.68
CA VAL A 110 11.21 -12.72 -17.21
C VAL A 110 10.65 -12.76 -18.63
N PRO A 111 11.47 -12.51 -19.65
CA PRO A 111 11.01 -12.48 -21.03
C PRO A 111 10.35 -13.79 -21.45
N GLY A 112 9.18 -13.68 -22.08
CA GLY A 112 8.43 -14.83 -22.59
C GLY A 112 7.69 -15.66 -21.55
N LEU A 113 7.67 -15.25 -20.27
CA LEU A 113 7.01 -15.98 -19.20
C LEU A 113 5.50 -16.13 -19.46
N ASP A 114 5.01 -17.37 -19.29
CA ASP A 114 3.60 -17.70 -19.17
C ASP A 114 3.33 -18.24 -17.76
N LEU A 115 2.58 -17.49 -16.96
CA LEU A 115 2.29 -17.83 -15.57
C LEU A 115 1.43 -19.09 -15.45
N LYS A 116 0.45 -19.25 -16.35
CA LYS A 116 -0.47 -20.41 -16.34
C LYS A 116 0.29 -21.70 -16.70
N ARG A 117 1.10 -21.68 -17.77
CA ARG A 117 1.96 -22.81 -18.17
C ARG A 117 3.01 -23.12 -17.11
N SER A 118 3.56 -22.09 -16.47
CA SER A 118 4.49 -22.25 -15.35
C SER A 118 3.81 -22.77 -14.08
N ARG A 119 2.48 -22.73 -13.99
CA ARG A 119 1.71 -23.02 -12.77
C ARG A 119 2.11 -22.11 -11.60
N ALA A 120 2.37 -20.83 -11.88
CA ALA A 120 2.61 -19.83 -10.86
C ALA A 120 1.41 -19.72 -9.90
N VAL A 121 1.65 -19.21 -8.70
CA VAL A 121 0.62 -19.00 -7.70
C VAL A 121 -0.27 -17.82 -8.10
N PRO A 122 -1.53 -18.02 -8.48
CA PRO A 122 -2.43 -16.92 -8.78
C PRO A 122 -3.04 -16.36 -7.50
N VAL A 123 -3.61 -15.16 -7.56
CA VAL A 123 -4.23 -14.49 -6.40
C VAL A 123 -5.44 -15.28 -5.86
N ASP A 124 -6.17 -15.97 -6.71
CA ASP A 124 -7.35 -16.79 -6.36
C ASP A 124 -7.04 -18.20 -5.81
N ASP A 125 -5.75 -18.57 -5.67
CA ASP A 125 -5.33 -19.86 -5.09
C ASP A 125 -4.00 -19.73 -4.33
N LEU A 126 -4.01 -18.91 -3.28
CA LEU A 126 -2.83 -18.65 -2.44
C LEU A 126 -2.22 -19.90 -1.81
N ALA A 127 -3.02 -20.96 -1.60
CA ALA A 127 -2.55 -22.22 -1.03
C ALA A 127 -1.44 -22.88 -1.86
N ARG A 128 -1.38 -22.59 -3.17
CA ARG A 128 -0.33 -23.07 -4.06
C ARG A 128 1.07 -22.55 -3.73
N SER A 129 1.20 -21.49 -2.90
CA SER A 129 2.51 -21.02 -2.39
C SER A 129 3.31 -22.14 -1.72
N PHE A 130 2.61 -23.08 -1.08
CA PHE A 130 3.22 -24.18 -0.34
C PHE A 130 3.38 -25.47 -1.16
N ALA A 131 2.94 -25.47 -2.42
CA ALA A 131 3.06 -26.66 -3.28
C ALA A 131 4.54 -27.03 -3.51
N LYS A 132 4.90 -28.31 -3.34
CA LYS A 132 6.28 -28.82 -3.51
C LYS A 132 6.93 -28.36 -4.83
N ARG A 133 6.13 -28.26 -5.91
CA ARG A 133 6.58 -27.89 -7.26
C ARG A 133 6.29 -26.40 -7.62
N ALA A 134 5.96 -25.53 -6.65
CA ALA A 134 5.73 -24.13 -6.93
C ALA A 134 6.91 -23.53 -7.70
N PRO A 135 6.68 -22.80 -8.82
CA PRO A 135 7.76 -22.29 -9.67
C PRO A 135 8.36 -20.99 -9.11
N ILE A 136 7.61 -20.30 -8.29
CA ILE A 136 8.04 -19.08 -7.58
C ILE A 136 7.93 -19.39 -6.10
N VAL A 137 9.04 -19.26 -5.40
CA VAL A 137 9.13 -19.55 -3.96
C VAL A 137 9.91 -18.45 -3.28
N VAL A 138 9.39 -17.97 -2.16
CA VAL A 138 10.12 -17.11 -1.23
C VAL A 138 10.22 -17.88 0.09
N ILE A 139 11.42 -17.98 0.64
CA ILE A 139 11.66 -18.61 1.94
C ILE A 139 12.25 -17.58 2.91
N ASP A 140 11.84 -17.67 4.16
CA ASP A 140 12.56 -17.02 5.25
C ASP A 140 13.93 -17.69 5.39
N ALA A 141 15.00 -16.91 5.29
CA ALA A 141 16.35 -17.46 5.32
C ALA A 141 16.73 -18.04 6.68
N ARG A 142 16.06 -17.63 7.76
CA ARG A 142 16.34 -18.08 9.14
C ARG A 142 15.65 -19.42 9.42
N THR A 143 14.36 -19.56 9.04
CA THR A 143 13.56 -20.75 9.36
C THR A 143 13.48 -21.75 8.21
N GLY A 144 13.73 -21.34 6.97
CA GLY A 144 13.49 -22.13 5.77
C GLY A 144 12.02 -22.21 5.35
N GLU A 145 11.12 -21.57 6.08
CA GLU A 145 9.67 -21.59 5.82
C GLU A 145 9.31 -20.84 4.55
N ARG A 146 8.45 -21.47 3.75
CA ARG A 146 7.87 -20.82 2.57
C ARG A 146 6.87 -19.77 2.97
N GLN A 147 6.88 -18.67 2.23
CA GLN A 147 6.01 -17.53 2.45
C GLN A 147 4.74 -17.61 1.60
N LEU A 148 3.66 -17.03 2.09
CA LEU A 148 2.39 -16.87 1.39
C LEU A 148 2.52 -15.74 0.38
N ILE A 149 2.40 -16.07 -0.92
CA ILE A 149 2.59 -15.11 -2.02
C ILE A 149 1.59 -15.37 -3.14
N TRP A 150 1.44 -14.39 -4.03
CA TRP A 150 0.93 -14.63 -5.39
C TRP A 150 1.80 -13.93 -6.42
N ALA A 151 1.62 -14.29 -7.68
CA ALA A 151 2.37 -13.74 -8.79
C ALA A 151 1.46 -13.36 -9.95
N GLU A 152 1.73 -12.21 -10.56
CA GLU A 152 1.02 -11.71 -11.73
C GLU A 152 1.98 -11.02 -12.69
N LEU A 153 1.56 -10.85 -13.94
CA LEU A 153 2.23 -9.97 -14.89
C LEU A 153 1.55 -8.61 -14.86
N ASP A 154 2.34 -7.55 -14.90
CA ASP A 154 1.84 -6.18 -14.92
C ASP A 154 0.79 -5.98 -16.03
N ALA A 155 -0.46 -5.79 -15.63
CA ALA A 155 -1.57 -5.52 -16.55
C ALA A 155 -1.65 -4.05 -16.99
N GLN A 156 -0.92 -3.14 -16.31
CA GLN A 156 -0.82 -1.72 -16.69
C GLN A 156 0.12 -1.52 -17.88
N ALA A 157 0.98 -2.51 -18.20
CA ALA A 157 1.90 -2.42 -19.32
C ALA A 157 1.20 -2.67 -20.66
N THR A 158 1.18 -1.67 -21.53
CA THR A 158 0.63 -1.75 -22.88
C THR A 158 1.53 -2.56 -23.83
N ASN A 159 2.86 -2.55 -23.59
CA ASN A 159 3.81 -3.34 -24.36
C ASN A 159 4.08 -4.69 -23.67
N PRO A 160 3.69 -5.83 -24.28
CA PRO A 160 3.91 -7.16 -23.70
C PRO A 160 5.39 -7.50 -23.41
N ARG A 161 6.33 -6.89 -24.14
CA ARG A 161 7.79 -7.09 -23.92
C ARG A 161 8.30 -6.33 -22.69
N LYS A 162 7.55 -5.33 -22.22
CA LYS A 162 7.84 -4.51 -21.03
C LYS A 162 7.02 -4.91 -19.81
N ARG A 163 6.32 -6.03 -19.82
CA ARG A 163 5.59 -6.54 -18.65
C ARG A 163 6.57 -7.05 -17.60
N ALA A 164 6.52 -6.46 -16.42
CA ALA A 164 7.20 -6.96 -15.24
C ALA A 164 6.47 -8.19 -14.68
N LEU A 165 7.22 -9.11 -14.09
CA LEU A 165 6.70 -10.11 -13.15
C LEU A 165 6.65 -9.45 -11.78
N LEU A 166 5.45 -9.40 -11.20
CA LEU A 166 5.16 -8.90 -9.87
C LEU A 166 4.87 -10.08 -8.95
N VAL A 167 5.54 -10.13 -7.79
CA VAL A 167 5.25 -11.12 -6.74
C VAL A 167 4.94 -10.38 -5.45
N HIS A 168 3.76 -10.61 -4.92
CA HIS A 168 3.26 -9.92 -3.74
C HIS A 168 3.25 -10.83 -2.52
N PRO A 169 3.62 -10.33 -1.33
CA PRO A 169 3.34 -11.01 -0.08
C PRO A 169 1.84 -10.93 0.23
N ALA A 170 1.21 -12.05 0.55
CA ALA A 170 -0.17 -12.08 1.00
C ALA A 170 -0.32 -11.86 2.53
N ALA A 171 0.78 -11.67 3.20
CA ALA A 171 0.97 -11.13 4.54
C ALA A 171 2.36 -10.52 4.59
N ASN A 172 2.56 -9.44 5.32
CA ASN A 172 3.85 -8.75 5.39
C ASN A 172 5.01 -9.70 5.74
N TRP A 173 6.16 -9.45 5.12
CA TRP A 173 7.43 -10.01 5.54
C TRP A 173 7.75 -9.57 6.98
N ARG A 174 8.39 -10.44 7.78
CA ARG A 174 8.79 -10.11 9.15
C ARG A 174 9.95 -9.10 9.16
N GLU A 175 9.84 -8.13 10.02
CA GLU A 175 10.84 -7.08 10.23
C GLU A 175 12.20 -7.68 10.61
N GLY A 176 13.27 -7.15 10.02
CA GLY A 176 14.64 -7.60 10.24
C GLY A 176 14.97 -8.99 9.70
N HIS A 177 14.01 -9.71 9.09
CA HIS A 177 14.27 -11.02 8.50
C HIS A 177 14.80 -10.89 7.07
N ARG A 178 15.66 -11.83 6.70
CA ARG A 178 16.17 -12.02 5.34
C ARG A 178 15.36 -13.09 4.63
N TYR A 179 15.04 -12.84 3.38
CA TYR A 179 14.28 -13.75 2.52
C TYR A 179 15.10 -14.14 1.30
N VAL A 180 14.90 -15.36 0.81
CA VAL A 180 15.50 -15.86 -0.42
C VAL A 180 14.40 -16.17 -1.43
N VAL A 181 14.54 -15.57 -2.61
CA VAL A 181 13.63 -15.79 -3.75
C VAL A 181 14.20 -16.80 -4.70
N ALA A 182 13.36 -17.72 -5.18
CA ALA A 182 13.70 -18.70 -6.21
C ALA A 182 12.64 -18.71 -7.32
N LEU A 183 13.06 -18.39 -8.52
CA LEU A 183 12.31 -18.63 -9.76
C LEU A 183 12.87 -19.90 -10.40
N ARG A 184 12.01 -20.89 -10.66
CA ARG A 184 12.46 -22.19 -11.17
C ARG A 184 11.47 -22.82 -12.16
N ASN A 185 11.98 -23.61 -13.12
CA ASN A 185 11.18 -24.34 -14.08
C ASN A 185 10.10 -23.50 -14.77
N LEU A 186 10.38 -22.21 -14.99
CA LEU A 186 9.48 -21.29 -15.67
C LEU A 186 9.27 -21.72 -17.12
N LYS A 187 8.07 -21.46 -17.66
CA LYS A 187 7.66 -21.88 -18.99
C LYS A 187 7.27 -20.70 -19.86
N ASP A 188 7.52 -20.82 -21.15
CA ASP A 188 6.98 -19.94 -22.18
C ASP A 188 5.56 -20.38 -22.60
N ARG A 189 4.93 -19.62 -23.51
CA ARG A 189 3.59 -19.92 -24.05
C ARG A 189 3.51 -21.26 -24.79
N ARG A 190 4.65 -21.79 -25.28
CA ARG A 190 4.75 -23.10 -25.94
C ARG A 190 5.02 -24.22 -24.94
N GLY A 191 5.13 -23.93 -23.63
CA GLY A 191 5.43 -24.89 -22.58
C GLY A 191 6.91 -25.27 -22.45
N ARG A 192 7.82 -24.63 -23.21
CA ARG A 192 9.27 -24.84 -23.14
C ARG A 192 9.82 -24.21 -21.87
N THR A 193 10.81 -24.84 -21.25
CA THR A 193 11.48 -24.28 -20.06
C THR A 193 12.34 -23.09 -20.45
N LEU A 194 12.09 -21.95 -19.80
CA LEU A 194 12.91 -20.76 -19.97
C LEU A 194 14.31 -20.99 -19.39
N GLN A 195 15.31 -20.53 -20.12
CA GLN A 195 16.70 -20.62 -19.70
C GLN A 195 17.11 -19.33 -18.96
N PRO A 196 17.94 -19.43 -17.92
CA PRO A 196 18.46 -18.27 -17.21
C PRO A 196 19.39 -17.44 -18.09
N ASP A 197 19.51 -16.15 -17.76
CA ASP A 197 20.50 -15.26 -18.36
C ASP A 197 21.92 -15.79 -18.12
N ARG A 198 22.83 -15.45 -19.04
CA ARG A 198 24.23 -15.91 -18.98
C ARG A 198 24.88 -15.60 -17.63
N ALA A 199 24.64 -14.40 -17.08
CA ALA A 199 25.22 -13.99 -15.82
C ALA A 199 24.78 -14.87 -14.65
N PHE A 200 23.46 -15.12 -14.51
CA PHE A 200 22.95 -16.02 -13.46
C PHE A 200 23.33 -17.48 -13.70
N ARG A 201 23.39 -17.94 -14.96
CA ARG A 201 23.82 -19.29 -15.30
C ARG A 201 25.24 -19.58 -14.81
N ARG A 202 26.18 -18.63 -15.00
CA ARG A 202 27.57 -18.75 -14.48
C ARG A 202 27.62 -18.89 -12.96
N LEU A 203 26.77 -18.13 -12.24
CA LEU A 203 26.61 -18.27 -10.78
C LEU A 203 26.01 -19.64 -10.41
N ARG A 204 24.93 -20.02 -11.09
CA ARG A 204 24.23 -21.27 -10.86
C ARG A 204 25.12 -22.50 -11.13
N ASP A 205 25.88 -22.49 -12.19
CA ASP A 205 26.67 -23.67 -12.63
C ASP A 205 28.06 -23.71 -11.97
N GLY A 206 28.42 -22.69 -11.18
CA GLY A 206 29.66 -22.69 -10.36
C GLY A 206 30.86 -22.01 -11.00
N GLU A 207 30.75 -21.49 -12.23
CA GLU A 207 31.83 -20.78 -12.92
C GLU A 207 32.23 -19.47 -12.19
N ARG A 208 31.28 -18.86 -11.48
CA ARG A 208 31.49 -17.62 -10.71
C ARG A 208 30.78 -17.73 -9.37
N SER A 209 31.41 -18.38 -8.39
CA SER A 209 30.85 -18.55 -7.04
C SER A 209 31.24 -17.37 -6.15
N THR A 210 30.25 -16.76 -5.45
CA THR A 210 30.46 -15.82 -4.36
C THR A 210 29.95 -16.42 -3.07
N GLU A 211 30.44 -15.97 -1.92
CA GLU A 211 29.96 -16.41 -0.60
C GLU A 211 28.44 -16.24 -0.47
N ARG A 212 27.93 -15.07 -0.86
CA ARG A 212 26.48 -14.78 -0.88
C ARG A 212 25.70 -15.83 -1.67
N TYR A 213 26.14 -16.22 -2.87
CA TYR A 213 25.44 -17.22 -3.68
C TYR A 213 25.61 -18.64 -3.18
N ARG A 214 26.72 -18.97 -2.54
CA ARG A 214 26.89 -20.27 -1.84
C ARG A 214 25.86 -20.40 -0.71
N ASP A 215 25.66 -19.34 0.11
CA ASP A 215 24.65 -19.32 1.17
C ASP A 215 23.22 -19.41 0.59
N ILE A 216 22.87 -18.60 -0.44
CA ILE A 216 21.56 -18.64 -1.10
C ILE A 216 21.25 -20.08 -1.58
N PHE A 217 22.18 -20.72 -2.32
CA PHE A 217 21.97 -22.06 -2.83
C PHE A 217 21.91 -23.11 -1.71
N GLY A 218 22.68 -22.96 -0.65
CA GLY A 218 22.63 -23.81 0.53
C GLY A 218 21.26 -23.78 1.22
N ARG A 219 20.70 -22.57 1.43
CA ARG A 219 19.36 -22.40 2.02
C ARG A 219 18.26 -22.96 1.12
N LEU A 220 18.33 -22.72 -0.18
CA LEU A 220 17.39 -23.26 -1.14
C LEU A 220 17.45 -24.80 -1.19
N ALA A 221 18.64 -25.40 -1.11
CA ALA A 221 18.81 -26.84 -1.06
C ALA A 221 18.16 -27.46 0.19
N LYS A 222 18.38 -26.84 1.38
CA LYS A 222 17.71 -27.23 2.64
C LYS A 222 16.19 -27.15 2.53
N ALA A 223 15.65 -26.17 1.79
CA ALA A 223 14.22 -26.03 1.50
C ALA A 223 13.71 -26.96 0.37
N GLY A 224 14.53 -27.89 -0.12
CA GLY A 224 14.18 -28.87 -1.16
C GLY A 224 14.13 -28.28 -2.57
N ILE A 225 14.84 -27.17 -2.82
CA ILE A 225 14.90 -26.51 -4.13
C ILE A 225 16.25 -26.81 -4.80
N ARG A 226 16.23 -27.60 -5.86
CA ARG A 226 17.44 -28.03 -6.56
C ARG A 226 18.03 -26.91 -7.41
N ARG A 227 19.30 -26.59 -7.24
CA ARG A 227 20.05 -25.54 -7.91
C ARG A 227 19.91 -25.56 -9.45
N ARG A 228 20.00 -26.74 -10.09
CA ARG A 228 19.87 -26.90 -11.55
C ARG A 228 18.51 -26.48 -12.12
N THR A 229 17.47 -26.37 -11.29
CA THR A 229 16.12 -25.99 -11.73
C THR A 229 15.91 -24.48 -11.72
N LEU A 230 16.83 -23.70 -11.17
CA LEU A 230 16.71 -22.27 -11.01
C LEU A 230 16.81 -21.54 -12.33
N TYR A 231 15.86 -20.66 -12.59
CA TYR A 231 15.92 -19.61 -13.59
C TYR A 231 16.64 -18.38 -13.03
N ARG A 232 16.32 -17.98 -11.79
CA ARG A 232 16.94 -16.88 -11.04
C ARG A 232 16.77 -17.08 -9.54
N ALA A 233 17.74 -16.65 -8.75
CA ALA A 233 17.61 -16.59 -7.29
C ALA A 233 18.39 -15.39 -6.75
N TRP A 234 17.89 -14.79 -5.69
CA TRP A 234 18.52 -13.68 -4.95
C TRP A 234 17.92 -13.59 -3.55
N ASP A 235 18.37 -12.65 -2.76
CA ASP A 235 17.90 -12.42 -1.41
C ASP A 235 17.68 -10.94 -1.12
N PHE A 236 16.89 -10.66 -0.09
CA PHE A 236 16.62 -9.33 0.42
C PHE A 236 16.31 -9.38 1.91
N THR A 237 16.58 -8.27 2.62
CA THR A 237 16.36 -8.12 4.06
C THR A 237 15.34 -7.02 4.33
N ILE A 238 14.34 -7.30 5.16
CA ILE A 238 13.31 -6.33 5.56
C ILE A 238 13.88 -5.36 6.59
N ALA A 239 13.41 -4.13 6.54
CA ALA A 239 13.76 -3.09 7.50
C ALA A 239 13.43 -3.53 8.93
N SER A 240 14.24 -3.08 9.88
CA SER A 240 14.00 -3.32 11.30
C SER A 240 12.84 -2.47 11.82
N ARG A 241 12.20 -2.91 12.90
CA ARG A 241 11.23 -2.14 13.69
C ARG A 241 11.71 -0.70 13.93
N ARG A 242 12.96 -0.53 14.33
CA ARG A 242 13.55 0.78 14.57
C ARG A 242 13.54 1.65 13.31
N SER A 243 13.99 1.12 12.19
CA SER A 243 14.05 1.86 10.92
C SER A 243 12.67 2.33 10.42
N LEU A 244 11.64 1.53 10.67
CA LEU A 244 10.26 1.82 10.27
C LEU A 244 9.60 2.89 11.16
N SER A 245 9.70 2.76 12.49
CA SER A 245 8.84 3.48 13.42
C SER A 245 9.52 4.57 14.26
N GLN A 246 10.85 4.58 14.38
CA GLN A 246 11.56 5.43 15.35
C GLN A 246 11.26 6.94 15.21
N ARG A 247 10.99 7.44 13.99
CA ARG A 247 10.71 8.87 13.78
C ARG A 247 9.37 9.26 14.37
N LEU A 248 8.31 8.50 14.03
CA LEU A 248 6.97 8.76 14.54
C LEU A 248 6.91 8.59 16.06
N LEU A 249 7.49 7.52 16.59
CA LEU A 249 7.54 7.33 18.05
C LEU A 249 8.29 8.48 18.75
N SER A 250 9.42 8.93 18.19
CA SER A 250 10.19 10.05 18.75
C SER A 250 9.41 11.36 18.77
N ILE A 251 8.66 11.70 17.71
CA ILE A 251 7.86 12.94 17.69
C ILE A 251 6.64 12.82 18.59
N ARG A 252 5.98 11.66 18.65
CA ARG A 252 4.89 11.37 19.58
C ARG A 252 5.35 11.59 21.03
N ASP A 253 6.39 10.86 21.45
CA ASP A 253 6.85 10.87 22.84
C ASP A 253 7.28 12.27 23.26
N ARG A 254 7.94 13.03 22.39
CA ARG A 254 8.34 14.42 22.66
C ARG A 254 7.15 15.37 22.70
N ALA A 255 6.17 15.20 21.84
CA ALA A 255 4.96 16.01 21.84
C ALA A 255 4.15 15.81 23.14
N PHE A 256 4.00 14.56 23.60
CA PHE A 256 3.32 14.29 24.87
C PHE A 256 4.14 14.73 26.10
N ALA A 257 5.47 14.61 26.06
CA ALA A 257 6.32 15.14 27.11
C ALA A 257 6.22 16.66 27.26
N GLU A 258 5.96 17.41 26.16
CA GLU A 258 5.69 18.86 26.23
C GLU A 258 4.37 19.18 26.94
N LEU A 259 3.39 18.26 26.92
CA LEU A 259 2.17 18.36 27.74
C LEU A 259 2.41 17.97 29.20
N GLY A 260 3.58 17.38 29.53
CA GLY A 260 3.91 16.87 30.85
C GLY A 260 3.59 15.39 31.06
N ASP A 261 3.15 14.69 29.99
CA ASP A 261 2.91 13.25 30.02
C ASP A 261 4.15 12.49 29.48
N THR A 262 4.89 11.86 30.37
CA THR A 262 6.11 11.07 30.08
C THR A 262 5.89 9.57 30.18
N THR A 263 4.68 9.11 30.53
CA THR A 263 4.32 7.70 30.76
C THR A 263 3.16 7.26 29.88
N THR A 264 3.16 7.68 28.62
CA THR A 264 2.11 7.37 27.64
C THR A 264 1.82 5.87 27.51
N GLY A 265 0.58 5.52 27.16
CA GLY A 265 0.15 4.14 26.88
C GLY A 265 -0.34 3.34 28.08
N ASP A 266 -0.37 3.92 29.26
CA ASP A 266 -0.99 3.36 30.47
C ASP A 266 -2.48 3.67 30.58
N LEU A 267 -3.05 4.42 29.58
CA LEU A 267 -4.43 4.88 29.53
C LEU A 267 -4.81 5.85 30.68
N GLN A 268 -3.83 6.43 31.35
CA GLN A 268 -4.03 7.50 32.30
C GLN A 268 -3.72 8.84 31.63
N VAL A 269 -4.62 9.78 31.73
CA VAL A 269 -4.44 11.13 31.19
C VAL A 269 -3.59 11.92 32.19
N GLN A 270 -2.38 12.28 31.79
CA GLN A 270 -1.43 13.04 32.61
C GLN A 270 -1.00 14.32 31.88
N GLY A 271 -0.44 15.27 32.66
CA GLY A 271 0.02 16.56 32.13
C GLY A 271 -1.13 17.53 31.86
N GLY A 272 -0.92 18.46 30.92
CA GLY A 272 -1.90 19.47 30.51
C GLY A 272 -2.68 19.09 29.27
N ALA A 273 -3.80 19.78 29.03
CA ALA A 273 -4.52 19.73 27.76
C ALA A 273 -3.76 20.49 26.67
N PRO A 274 -3.78 20.07 25.40
CA PRO A 274 -3.42 20.92 24.28
C PRO A 274 -4.20 22.24 24.31
N ALA A 275 -3.57 23.36 23.93
CA ALA A 275 -4.29 24.63 23.81
C ALA A 275 -5.30 24.57 22.67
N PHE A 276 -6.51 25.08 22.88
CA PHE A 276 -7.59 25.05 21.90
C PHE A 276 -8.57 26.20 22.05
N THR A 277 -9.33 26.50 20.98
CA THR A 277 -10.46 27.42 20.97
C THR A 277 -11.72 26.73 20.44
N VAL A 278 -12.88 27.17 20.89
CA VAL A 278 -14.16 26.89 20.24
C VAL A 278 -14.57 28.13 19.49
N ASP A 279 -14.67 28.04 18.17
CA ASP A 279 -14.87 29.19 17.30
C ASP A 279 -16.34 29.33 16.88
N GLY A 280 -17.11 28.23 16.92
CA GLY A 280 -18.51 28.25 16.55
C GLY A 280 -19.28 27.02 17.00
N VAL A 281 -20.58 27.24 17.26
CA VAL A 281 -21.56 26.19 17.57
C VAL A 281 -22.80 26.43 16.71
N SER A 282 -23.25 25.39 16.03
CA SER A 282 -24.47 25.43 15.20
C SER A 282 -25.27 24.15 15.35
N GLN A 283 -26.59 24.22 15.13
CA GLN A 283 -27.43 23.03 15.06
C GLN A 283 -27.27 22.40 13.68
N LEU A 284 -26.76 21.16 13.61
CA LEU A 284 -26.57 20.44 12.36
C LEU A 284 -27.83 19.64 11.95
N THR A 285 -28.40 18.92 12.91
CA THR A 285 -29.68 18.20 12.78
C THR A 285 -30.51 18.52 14.02
N PRO A 286 -31.82 18.16 14.07
CA PRO A 286 -32.65 18.38 15.28
C PRO A 286 -32.02 17.85 16.57
N ASP A 287 -31.17 16.81 16.48
CA ASP A 287 -30.65 16.10 17.66
C ASP A 287 -29.12 16.21 17.80
N VAL A 288 -28.41 16.93 16.91
CA VAL A 288 -26.94 16.99 16.92
C VAL A 288 -26.43 18.39 16.66
N LYS A 289 -25.59 18.88 17.55
CA LYS A 289 -24.83 20.12 17.37
C LYS A 289 -23.51 19.84 16.67
N ARG A 290 -23.10 20.77 15.82
CA ARG A 290 -21.76 20.92 15.29
C ARG A 290 -21.01 21.95 16.12
N VAL A 291 -19.81 21.59 16.55
CA VAL A 291 -18.88 22.47 17.26
C VAL A 291 -17.59 22.55 16.45
N ASP A 292 -17.21 23.74 16.05
CA ASP A 292 -16.00 24.04 15.29
C ASP A 292 -14.99 24.75 16.18
N GLY A 293 -13.69 24.50 15.92
CA GLY A 293 -12.62 25.19 16.63
C GLY A 293 -11.24 24.83 16.12
N THR A 294 -10.23 25.32 16.84
CA THR A 294 -8.84 25.04 16.52
C THR A 294 -8.08 24.55 17.75
N PHE A 295 -6.95 23.85 17.51
CA PHE A 295 -6.05 23.41 18.57
C PHE A 295 -4.59 23.48 18.11
N THR A 296 -3.68 23.56 19.07
CA THR A 296 -2.25 23.74 18.82
C THR A 296 -1.49 22.44 19.04
N VAL A 297 -0.64 22.11 18.07
CA VAL A 297 0.22 20.91 18.08
C VAL A 297 1.67 21.31 17.86
N PRO A 298 2.66 20.70 18.55
CA PRO A 298 4.07 20.89 18.22
C PRO A 298 4.38 20.49 16.77
N CYS A 299 4.95 21.41 15.98
CA CYS A 299 5.32 21.14 14.58
C CYS A 299 6.78 20.68 14.48
N PHE A 300 7.00 19.47 13.95
CA PHE A 300 8.32 18.86 13.80
C PHE A 300 8.90 18.99 12.38
N LEU A 301 8.17 19.61 11.45
CA LEU A 301 8.66 19.86 10.10
C LEU A 301 9.54 21.12 10.03
N ASP A 302 10.26 21.27 8.93
CA ASP A 302 11.29 22.29 8.72
C ASP A 302 10.73 23.70 8.41
N ALA A 303 9.42 23.80 8.11
CA ALA A 303 8.75 25.06 7.84
C ALA A 303 7.75 25.42 8.98
N PRO A 304 7.58 26.74 9.29
CA PRO A 304 6.60 27.20 10.28
C PRO A 304 5.18 26.74 9.95
N GLY A 305 4.45 26.22 10.94
CA GLY A 305 3.07 25.79 10.79
C GLY A 305 2.88 24.46 10.06
N CYS A 306 3.94 23.72 9.75
CA CYS A 306 3.89 22.41 9.09
C CYS A 306 3.12 22.38 7.74
N PRO A 307 3.34 23.32 6.78
CA PRO A 307 2.57 23.40 5.54
C PRO A 307 2.83 22.21 4.60
N PRO A 308 1.96 21.97 3.58
CA PRO A 308 2.23 21.01 2.52
C PRO A 308 3.60 21.21 1.87
N GLY A 309 4.32 20.13 1.62
CA GLY A 309 5.67 20.15 1.06
C GLY A 309 6.80 20.26 2.09
N ALA A 310 6.53 20.62 3.34
CA ALA A 310 7.51 20.62 4.43
C ALA A 310 7.98 19.19 4.78
N ARG A 311 9.19 19.08 5.33
CA ARG A 311 9.86 17.82 5.63
C ARG A 311 10.47 17.82 7.03
N PHE A 312 10.81 16.64 7.54
CA PHE A 312 11.63 16.55 8.73
C PHE A 312 13.06 17.05 8.47
N ARG A 313 13.54 17.95 9.32
CA ARG A 313 14.96 18.13 9.53
C ARG A 313 15.45 17.03 10.48
N LEU A 314 16.39 16.21 10.07
CA LEU A 314 16.86 15.07 10.83
C LEU A 314 18.24 15.34 11.44
N ASP A 315 18.44 14.90 12.68
CA ASP A 315 19.74 14.89 13.34
C ASP A 315 20.67 13.78 12.77
N ARG A 316 21.89 13.67 13.35
CA ARG A 316 22.86 12.62 12.96
C ARG A 316 22.34 11.21 13.21
N GLY A 317 21.41 11.02 14.17
CA GLY A 317 20.77 9.75 14.50
C GLY A 317 19.61 9.40 13.57
N GLY A 318 19.18 10.35 12.72
CA GLY A 318 18.05 10.20 11.80
C GLY A 318 16.69 10.49 12.44
N LEU A 319 16.67 11.14 13.61
CA LEU A 319 15.44 11.56 14.30
C LEU A 319 15.06 13.00 13.92
N PRO A 320 13.76 13.32 13.88
CA PRO A 320 13.27 14.65 13.60
C PRO A 320 13.73 15.66 14.67
N VAL A 321 14.17 16.84 14.23
CA VAL A 321 14.55 17.96 15.09
C VAL A 321 13.53 19.08 14.94
N ARG A 322 12.87 19.46 16.03
CA ARG A 322 11.92 20.57 16.04
C ARG A 322 12.66 21.91 16.16
N THR A 323 12.19 22.90 15.42
CA THR A 323 12.56 24.30 15.66
C THR A 323 11.82 24.77 16.91
N PRO A 324 12.51 25.36 17.92
CA PRO A 324 11.85 25.86 19.12
C PRO A 324 10.70 26.83 18.77
N GLY A 325 9.56 26.68 19.44
CA GLY A 325 8.37 27.49 19.22
C GLY A 325 7.58 27.19 17.94
N ASN A 326 8.06 26.30 17.05
CA ASN A 326 7.28 25.93 15.87
C ASN A 326 6.06 25.09 16.27
N VAL A 327 4.87 25.59 15.94
CA VAL A 327 3.59 24.95 16.22
C VAL A 327 2.74 24.93 14.96
N GLN A 328 1.85 23.97 14.90
CA GLN A 328 0.78 23.86 13.91
C GLN A 328 -0.54 24.16 14.62
N VAL A 329 -1.37 25.01 14.02
CA VAL A 329 -2.74 25.25 14.45
C VAL A 329 -3.65 24.45 13.52
N GLU A 330 -4.31 23.45 14.07
CA GLU A 330 -5.22 22.58 13.35
C GLU A 330 -6.66 22.85 13.71
N ARG A 331 -7.54 22.67 12.75
CA ARG A 331 -8.98 22.77 12.97
C ARG A 331 -9.55 21.44 13.47
N PHE A 332 -10.64 21.52 14.21
CA PHE A 332 -11.48 20.36 14.50
C PHE A 332 -12.95 20.64 14.21
N ILE A 333 -13.69 19.58 13.92
CA ILE A 333 -15.15 19.57 13.86
C ILE A 333 -15.63 18.46 14.77
N CYS A 334 -16.52 18.78 15.71
CA CYS A 334 -17.14 17.80 16.59
C CYS A 334 -18.65 17.75 16.38
N LEU A 335 -19.22 16.56 16.47
CA LEU A 335 -20.63 16.27 16.57
C LEU A 335 -20.96 15.98 18.04
N VAL A 336 -21.85 16.76 18.62
CA VAL A 336 -22.31 16.62 20.00
C VAL A 336 -23.82 16.38 20.00
N PRO A 337 -24.30 15.14 20.25
CA PRO A 337 -25.73 14.90 20.35
C PRO A 337 -26.38 15.68 21.50
N ASP A 338 -27.55 16.27 21.29
CA ASP A 338 -28.25 17.05 22.30
C ASP A 338 -28.62 16.23 23.54
N GLY A 339 -29.01 14.98 23.32
CA GLY A 339 -29.30 14.01 24.37
C GLY A 339 -28.08 13.29 24.96
N ALA A 340 -26.84 13.67 24.55
CA ALA A 340 -25.65 13.00 25.07
C ALA A 340 -25.50 13.20 26.57
N ALA A 341 -25.35 12.09 27.30
CA ALA A 341 -24.97 12.05 28.70
C ALA A 341 -23.80 11.08 28.82
N ASN A 342 -22.60 11.57 29.19
CA ASN A 342 -21.38 10.78 29.17
C ASN A 342 -21.19 10.03 27.83
N GLY A 343 -21.36 10.74 26.70
CA GLY A 343 -21.22 10.20 25.35
C GLY A 343 -19.80 9.69 25.09
N ARG A 344 -19.70 8.60 24.37
CA ARG A 344 -18.40 7.98 24.08
C ARG A 344 -17.59 8.86 23.10
N PRO A 345 -16.37 9.30 23.46
CA PRO A 345 -15.53 10.06 22.54
C PRO A 345 -15.03 9.18 21.40
N LEU A 346 -15.34 9.58 20.18
CA LEU A 346 -14.95 8.92 18.94
C LEU A 346 -14.11 9.86 18.09
N LEU A 347 -12.85 9.53 17.91
CA LEU A 347 -11.96 10.22 16.98
C LEU A 347 -12.17 9.62 15.58
N PHE A 348 -12.46 10.45 14.58
CA PHE A 348 -12.79 9.99 13.22
C PHE A 348 -11.79 10.45 12.17
N GLY A 349 -11.31 9.50 11.35
CA GLY A 349 -10.41 9.72 10.22
C GLY A 349 -11.16 9.73 8.87
N HIS A 350 -11.02 10.83 8.12
CA HIS A 350 -11.69 11.05 6.83
C HIS A 350 -11.07 10.28 5.66
N GLY A 351 -11.80 10.22 4.53
CA GLY A 351 -11.41 9.56 3.28
C GLY A 351 -10.35 10.30 2.46
N LEU A 352 -10.07 9.79 1.26
CA LEU A 352 -8.97 10.22 0.38
C LEU A 352 -9.03 11.71 0.05
N LEU A 353 -8.00 12.46 0.49
CA LEU A 353 -7.85 13.89 0.25
C LEU A 353 -9.12 14.68 0.58
N GLY A 354 -9.81 14.26 1.64
CA GLY A 354 -10.96 14.96 2.22
C GLY A 354 -10.53 15.93 3.32
N GLY A 355 -11.40 16.14 4.29
CA GLY A 355 -11.19 16.99 5.44
C GLY A 355 -12.07 16.59 6.62
N ALA A 356 -11.95 17.31 7.73
CA ALA A 356 -12.70 17.10 8.96
C ALA A 356 -14.22 17.12 8.73
N GLU A 357 -14.72 17.80 7.69
CA GLU A 357 -16.14 17.85 7.32
C GLU A 357 -16.76 16.47 7.06
N ALA A 358 -15.95 15.47 6.71
CA ALA A 358 -16.45 14.12 6.52
C ALA A 358 -17.09 13.52 7.79
N VAL A 359 -16.83 14.09 8.97
CA VAL A 359 -17.48 13.70 10.22
C VAL A 359 -18.98 13.99 10.22
N LEU A 360 -19.42 14.99 9.43
CA LEU A 360 -20.83 15.42 9.39
C LEU A 360 -21.76 14.31 8.91
N ASP A 361 -21.28 13.41 8.07
CA ASP A 361 -22.02 12.24 7.58
C ASP A 361 -22.33 11.23 8.71
N LEU A 362 -21.63 11.33 9.85
CA LEU A 362 -21.84 10.46 11.01
C LEU A 362 -22.88 10.99 12.00
N ALA A 363 -23.54 12.12 11.74
CA ALA A 363 -24.52 12.69 12.66
C ALA A 363 -25.63 11.70 13.10
N PRO A 364 -26.25 10.91 12.20
CA PRO A 364 -27.24 9.90 12.62
C PRO A 364 -26.65 8.83 13.55
N LEU A 365 -25.42 8.37 13.24
CA LEU A 365 -24.74 7.37 14.07
C LEU A 365 -24.35 7.94 15.44
N ALA A 366 -23.89 9.19 15.48
CA ALA A 366 -23.53 9.88 16.71
C ALA A 366 -24.74 9.98 17.65
N ALA A 367 -25.92 10.38 17.15
CA ALA A 367 -27.16 10.48 17.90
C ALA A 367 -27.61 9.12 18.46
N ILE A 368 -27.75 8.12 17.58
CA ILE A 368 -28.30 6.80 17.94
C ILE A 368 -27.38 6.04 18.90
N SER A 369 -26.05 6.21 18.75
CA SER A 369 -25.06 5.43 19.48
C SER A 369 -24.44 6.18 20.67
N ASN A 370 -24.89 7.39 20.98
CA ASN A 370 -24.32 8.25 22.01
C ASN A 370 -22.80 8.42 21.87
N PHE A 371 -22.36 8.84 20.67
CA PHE A 371 -20.98 9.21 20.40
C PHE A 371 -20.83 10.73 20.34
N VAL A 372 -19.86 11.29 21.07
CA VAL A 372 -19.29 12.61 20.76
C VAL A 372 -18.15 12.37 19.77
N THR A 373 -18.37 12.74 18.52
CA THR A 373 -17.47 12.38 17.43
C THR A 373 -16.71 13.59 16.94
N CYS A 374 -15.36 13.56 16.95
CA CYS A 374 -14.52 14.67 16.48
C CYS A 374 -13.58 14.20 15.37
N ALA A 375 -13.28 15.12 14.45
CA ALA A 375 -12.34 14.92 13.37
C ALA A 375 -11.43 16.12 13.19
N THR A 376 -10.25 15.90 12.64
CA THR A 376 -9.31 16.89 12.11
C THR A 376 -8.80 16.41 10.74
N ASP A 377 -8.04 17.24 10.04
CA ASP A 377 -7.51 16.92 8.74
C ASP A 377 -6.31 15.96 8.83
N TRP A 378 -6.22 14.99 7.90
CA TRP A 378 -5.01 14.20 7.75
C TRP A 378 -3.91 15.06 7.11
N SER A 379 -3.15 15.83 7.91
CA SER A 379 -1.97 16.54 7.42
C SER A 379 -1.08 15.58 6.62
N GLY A 380 -0.77 15.93 5.36
CA GLY A 380 -0.10 15.08 4.37
C GLY A 380 -1.03 14.42 3.34
N MET A 381 -2.30 14.20 3.66
CA MET A 381 -3.29 13.58 2.75
C MET A 381 -4.71 14.17 2.94
N SER A 382 -4.80 15.43 3.28
CA SER A 382 -6.03 16.22 3.25
C SER A 382 -6.20 16.96 1.92
N SER A 383 -7.29 17.69 1.75
CA SER A 383 -7.57 18.45 0.53
C SER A 383 -6.50 19.52 0.23
N GLU A 384 -5.92 20.12 1.26
CA GLU A 384 -4.82 21.09 1.11
C GLU A 384 -3.52 20.48 0.57
N ASP A 385 -3.32 19.16 0.74
CA ASP A 385 -2.13 18.45 0.25
C ASP A 385 -2.20 18.07 -1.23
N LEU A 386 -3.36 18.22 -1.89
CA LEU A 386 -3.52 17.83 -3.28
C LEU A 386 -2.47 18.43 -4.23
N PRO A 387 -2.11 19.74 -4.13
CA PRO A 387 -1.04 20.30 -4.96
C PRO A 387 0.31 19.60 -4.76
N ASN A 388 0.68 19.28 -3.51
CA ASN A 388 1.90 18.56 -3.18
C ASN A 388 1.85 17.12 -3.74
N VAL A 389 0.72 16.42 -3.63
CA VAL A 389 0.52 15.06 -4.18
C VAL A 389 0.66 15.04 -5.71
N LEU A 390 0.16 16.05 -6.40
CA LEU A 390 0.34 16.18 -7.85
C LEU A 390 1.79 16.51 -8.23
N ASP A 391 2.46 17.35 -7.45
CA ASP A 391 3.85 17.73 -7.67
C ASP A 391 4.82 16.55 -7.45
N LEU A 392 4.66 15.80 -6.36
CA LEU A 392 5.44 14.57 -6.14
C LEU A 392 5.16 13.48 -7.19
N SER A 393 3.97 13.46 -7.80
CA SER A 393 3.67 12.54 -8.90
C SER A 393 4.46 12.87 -10.18
N ARG A 394 4.90 14.14 -10.34
CA ARG A 394 5.81 14.57 -11.42
C ARG A 394 7.27 14.29 -11.08
N ASP A 395 7.64 14.39 -9.80
CA ASP A 395 9.00 14.13 -9.31
C ASP A 395 8.97 13.38 -7.97
N ILE A 396 9.10 12.07 -8.04
CA ILE A 396 9.07 11.18 -6.85
C ILE A 396 10.20 11.48 -5.84
N SER A 397 11.22 12.24 -6.22
CA SER A 397 12.23 12.72 -5.26
C SER A 397 11.63 13.60 -4.15
N LYS A 398 10.43 14.13 -4.37
CA LYS A 398 9.67 14.94 -3.40
C LYS A 398 8.80 14.12 -2.45
N PHE A 399 8.66 12.82 -2.69
CA PHE A 399 7.78 11.93 -1.92
C PHE A 399 8.00 11.97 -0.39
N PRO A 400 9.23 12.16 0.13
CA PRO A 400 9.43 12.30 1.57
C PRO A 400 8.62 13.42 2.24
N SER A 401 8.23 14.50 1.53
CA SER A 401 7.39 15.55 2.10
C SER A 401 6.00 15.04 2.51
N LEU A 402 5.43 14.13 1.72
CA LEU A 402 4.16 13.48 2.06
C LEU A 402 4.32 12.56 3.28
N ALA A 403 5.31 11.66 3.26
CA ALA A 403 5.52 10.69 4.33
C ALA A 403 5.90 11.34 5.67
N ASP A 404 6.64 12.43 5.65
CA ASP A 404 7.02 13.17 6.85
C ASP A 404 5.81 13.96 7.41
N ARG A 405 5.01 14.60 6.53
CA ARG A 405 3.81 15.34 6.95
C ARG A 405 2.70 14.41 7.45
N LEU A 406 2.58 13.19 6.92
CA LEU A 406 1.66 12.17 7.47
C LEU A 406 2.01 11.79 8.91
N GLN A 407 3.30 11.67 9.24
CA GLN A 407 3.71 11.41 10.62
C GLN A 407 3.35 12.57 11.56
N GLN A 408 3.44 13.82 11.08
CA GLN A 408 2.92 14.98 11.82
C GLN A 408 1.40 14.88 11.98
N GLY A 409 0.66 14.51 10.95
CA GLY A 409 -0.79 14.32 10.99
C GLY A 409 -1.24 13.28 12.05
N PHE A 410 -0.46 12.22 12.26
CA PHE A 410 -0.75 11.28 13.36
C PHE A 410 -0.61 11.93 14.74
N VAL A 411 0.36 12.82 14.94
CA VAL A 411 0.48 13.58 16.20
C VAL A 411 -0.72 14.51 16.37
N ASN A 412 -1.19 15.16 15.28
CA ASN A 412 -2.36 16.03 15.31
C ASN A 412 -3.61 15.24 15.78
N PHE A 413 -3.84 14.05 15.22
CA PHE A 413 -4.94 13.17 15.66
C PHE A 413 -4.82 12.75 17.13
N MET A 414 -3.62 12.40 17.59
CA MET A 414 -3.40 12.04 18.99
C MET A 414 -3.67 13.22 19.94
N PHE A 415 -3.32 14.45 19.54
CA PHE A 415 -3.58 15.65 20.33
C PHE A 415 -5.08 16.00 20.37
N LEU A 416 -5.81 15.86 19.26
CA LEU A 416 -7.26 15.97 19.28
C LEU A 416 -7.89 14.90 20.20
N GLY A 417 -7.42 13.66 20.12
CA GLY A 417 -7.84 12.58 21.03
C GLY A 417 -7.62 12.94 22.50
N ARG A 418 -6.44 13.51 22.83
CA ARG A 418 -6.14 13.99 24.19
C ARG A 418 -7.11 15.09 24.64
N LEU A 419 -7.48 16.04 23.77
CA LEU A 419 -8.51 17.05 24.10
C LEU A 419 -9.86 16.45 24.42
N MET A 420 -10.23 15.37 23.77
CA MET A 420 -11.53 14.71 24.00
C MET A 420 -11.63 14.03 25.38
N ILE A 421 -10.50 13.62 25.95
CA ILE A 421 -10.47 12.85 27.22
C ILE A 421 -9.78 13.57 28.37
N HIS A 422 -9.14 14.73 28.14
CA HIS A 422 -8.52 15.50 29.23
C HIS A 422 -9.61 16.26 30.01
N PRO A 423 -9.58 16.28 31.36
CA PRO A 423 -10.54 17.05 32.15
C PRO A 423 -10.58 18.55 31.81
N ASP A 424 -9.40 19.16 31.55
CA ASP A 424 -9.27 20.57 31.12
C ASP A 424 -9.34 20.73 29.59
N GLY A 425 -9.67 19.67 28.85
CA GLY A 425 -9.93 19.70 27.42
C GLY A 425 -11.39 20.05 27.10
N PHE A 426 -12.01 19.33 26.17
CA PHE A 426 -13.39 19.63 25.76
C PHE A 426 -14.39 19.60 26.91
N ALA A 427 -14.26 18.69 27.87
CA ALA A 427 -15.16 18.59 29.03
C ALA A 427 -15.22 19.88 29.87
N SER A 428 -14.20 20.74 29.82
CA SER A 428 -14.16 22.05 30.49
C SER A 428 -15.00 23.14 29.82
N ARG A 429 -15.49 22.90 28.60
CA ARG A 429 -16.26 23.87 27.81
C ARG A 429 -17.75 23.62 27.94
N PRO A 430 -18.59 24.66 28.01
CA PRO A 430 -20.04 24.52 28.15
C PRO A 430 -20.69 23.63 27.07
N GLU A 431 -20.14 23.64 25.85
CA GLU A 431 -20.63 22.89 24.71
C GLU A 431 -20.53 21.36 24.91
N PHE A 432 -19.58 20.92 25.73
CA PHE A 432 -19.27 19.50 25.98
C PHE A 432 -19.53 19.08 27.44
N ALA A 433 -19.75 20.02 28.35
CA ALA A 433 -19.89 19.73 29.79
C ALA A 433 -21.01 18.73 30.05
N GLY A 434 -20.68 17.62 30.72
CA GLY A 434 -21.60 16.50 30.99
C GLY A 434 -21.99 15.66 29.77
N LYS A 435 -21.54 16.02 28.57
CA LYS A 435 -21.87 15.33 27.32
C LYS A 435 -20.83 14.31 26.88
N ILE A 436 -19.57 14.45 27.30
CA ILE A 436 -18.45 13.58 26.88
C ILE A 436 -17.91 12.77 28.06
N ASP A 437 -17.67 11.48 27.83
CA ASP A 437 -17.00 10.57 28.78
C ASP A 437 -15.48 10.65 28.61
N THR A 438 -14.78 11.27 29.54
CA THR A 438 -13.32 11.44 29.48
C THR A 438 -12.52 10.19 29.86
N ARG A 439 -13.15 9.08 30.24
CA ARG A 439 -12.45 7.88 30.74
C ARG A 439 -11.86 7.02 29.63
N ARG A 440 -12.39 7.07 28.42
CA ARG A 440 -11.94 6.21 27.30
C ARG A 440 -12.14 6.92 25.97
N LEU A 441 -11.16 6.76 25.09
CA LEU A 441 -11.22 7.21 23.70
C LEU A 441 -11.39 6.00 22.78
N PHE A 442 -12.07 6.21 21.66
CA PHE A 442 -12.18 5.25 20.55
C PHE A 442 -11.78 5.91 19.24
N PHE A 443 -11.35 5.08 18.28
CA PHE A 443 -11.02 5.55 16.95
C PHE A 443 -11.82 4.81 15.89
N ALA A 444 -12.24 5.54 14.85
CA ALA A 444 -12.72 4.97 13.60
C ALA A 444 -12.18 5.73 12.41
N GLY A 445 -12.00 5.02 11.30
CA GLY A 445 -11.60 5.66 10.05
C GLY A 445 -12.14 4.89 8.86
N ALA A 446 -12.55 5.63 7.82
CA ALA A 446 -13.12 5.04 6.61
C ALA A 446 -12.24 5.30 5.39
N SER A 447 -12.10 4.30 4.49
CA SER A 447 -11.31 4.46 3.27
C SER A 447 -9.85 4.82 3.60
N GLN A 448 -9.32 5.95 3.10
CA GLN A 448 -8.02 6.46 3.52
C GLN A 448 -7.91 6.56 5.04
N GLY A 449 -8.98 6.99 5.74
CA GLY A 449 -9.02 7.02 7.20
C GLY A 449 -8.86 5.63 7.83
N GLY A 450 -9.28 4.56 7.16
CA GLY A 450 -8.99 3.18 7.53
C GLY A 450 -7.52 2.80 7.29
N VAL A 451 -6.95 3.21 6.15
CA VAL A 451 -5.54 2.95 5.78
C VAL A 451 -4.57 3.67 6.72
N LEU A 452 -4.75 4.98 6.91
CA LEU A 452 -3.92 5.79 7.83
C LEU A 452 -4.23 5.46 9.28
N GLY A 453 -5.51 5.17 9.59
CA GLY A 453 -5.98 4.77 10.90
C GLY A 453 -5.31 3.50 11.43
N GLY A 454 -4.87 2.59 10.56
CA GLY A 454 -4.05 1.45 10.97
C GLY A 454 -2.70 1.85 11.55
N ALA A 455 -2.01 2.85 10.95
CA ALA A 455 -0.78 3.39 11.51
C ALA A 455 -1.05 4.16 12.81
N LEU A 456 -2.06 5.03 12.83
CA LEU A 456 -2.47 5.75 14.04
C LEU A 456 -2.78 4.78 15.18
N THR A 457 -3.60 3.74 14.91
CA THR A 457 -3.92 2.71 15.92
C THR A 457 -2.67 2.07 16.48
N ALA A 458 -1.66 1.76 15.64
CA ALA A 458 -0.45 1.08 16.11
C ALA A 458 0.42 1.94 17.05
N VAL A 459 0.25 3.27 17.08
CA VAL A 459 1.11 4.19 17.84
C VAL A 459 0.35 5.05 18.85
N ALA A 460 -0.97 5.09 18.81
CA ALA A 460 -1.77 5.95 19.67
C ALA A 460 -1.72 5.48 21.14
N PRO A 461 -1.46 6.41 22.09
CA PRO A 461 -1.35 6.05 23.50
C PRO A 461 -2.67 5.98 24.24
N ASP A 462 -3.73 6.64 23.74
CA ASP A 462 -4.91 7.00 24.52
C ASP A 462 -6.15 6.15 24.24
N PHE A 463 -6.08 5.16 23.34
CA PHE A 463 -7.21 4.25 23.10
C PHE A 463 -6.76 2.80 22.86
N GLU A 464 -7.68 1.86 23.09
CA GLU A 464 -7.43 0.42 22.92
C GLU A 464 -8.25 -0.21 21.78
N ARG A 465 -9.23 0.51 21.25
CA ARG A 465 -10.14 -0.04 20.25
C ARG A 465 -10.29 0.88 19.05
N SER A 466 -10.22 0.26 17.87
CA SER A 466 -10.45 0.95 16.61
C SER A 466 -11.33 0.13 15.67
N ALA A 467 -12.08 0.85 14.83
CA ALA A 467 -12.81 0.27 13.70
C ALA A 467 -12.29 0.88 12.40
N LEU A 468 -11.74 0.04 11.54
CA LEU A 468 -11.21 0.42 10.23
C LEU A 468 -12.19 -0.05 9.16
N ILE A 469 -12.82 0.90 8.49
CA ILE A 469 -13.88 0.66 7.52
C ILE A 469 -13.27 0.74 6.13
N VAL A 470 -13.44 -0.33 5.35
CA VAL A 470 -12.82 -0.53 4.04
C VAL A 470 -11.33 -0.14 4.01
N PRO A 471 -10.51 -0.68 4.97
CA PRO A 471 -9.10 -0.37 5.09
C PRO A 471 -8.28 -1.15 4.06
N ALA A 472 -7.03 -0.75 3.88
CA ALA A 472 -6.09 -1.46 3.02
C ALA A 472 -4.65 -1.35 3.52
N MET A 473 -3.87 -2.34 3.17
CA MET A 473 -2.42 -2.38 3.30
C MET A 473 -1.86 -3.18 2.12
N ASN A 474 -0.92 -2.66 1.33
CA ASN A 474 -0.27 -1.36 1.31
C ASN A 474 -0.66 -0.53 0.07
N PHE A 475 -0.25 0.74 0.01
CA PHE A 475 -0.54 1.61 -1.14
C PHE A 475 0.02 1.09 -2.46
N SER A 476 1.24 0.53 -2.49
CA SER A 476 1.83 0.01 -3.72
C SER A 476 1.04 -1.16 -4.32
N LEU A 477 0.34 -1.94 -3.48
CA LEU A 477 -0.58 -2.98 -3.91
C LEU A 477 -1.92 -2.39 -4.39
N LEU A 478 -2.39 -1.33 -3.68
CA LEU A 478 -3.70 -0.73 -3.88
C LEU A 478 -3.77 0.11 -5.16
N LEU A 479 -2.74 0.95 -5.45
CA LEU A 479 -2.79 1.97 -6.50
C LEU A 479 -3.34 1.44 -7.83
N ALA A 480 -2.73 0.40 -8.40
CA ALA A 480 -3.15 -0.15 -9.70
C ALA A 480 -4.55 -0.82 -9.68
N ARG A 481 -5.11 -1.07 -8.50
CA ARG A 481 -6.41 -1.72 -8.29
C ARG A 481 -7.52 -0.79 -7.85
N SER A 482 -7.22 0.51 -7.72
CA SER A 482 -8.15 1.53 -7.27
C SER A 482 -8.63 2.42 -8.41
N THR A 483 -9.93 2.64 -8.52
CA THR A 483 -10.51 3.63 -9.43
C THR A 483 -10.07 5.06 -9.08
N GLN A 484 -9.72 5.31 -7.81
CA GLN A 484 -9.27 6.62 -7.34
C GLN A 484 -7.86 7.00 -7.82
N PHE A 485 -7.07 6.02 -8.24
CA PHE A 485 -5.70 6.28 -8.70
C PHE A 485 -5.64 6.89 -10.11
N GLY A 486 -6.68 6.78 -10.93
CA GLY A 486 -6.67 7.21 -12.34
C GLY A 486 -6.11 8.62 -12.52
N ARG A 487 -6.66 9.62 -11.81
CA ARG A 487 -6.22 11.04 -11.87
C ARG A 487 -4.74 11.26 -11.52
N PHE A 488 -4.17 10.42 -10.64
CA PHE A 488 -2.74 10.47 -10.29
C PHE A 488 -1.89 9.72 -11.31
N ALA A 489 -2.41 8.64 -11.86
CA ALA A 489 -1.77 7.90 -12.95
C ALA A 489 -1.60 8.77 -14.21
N ASP A 490 -2.57 9.64 -14.50
CA ASP A 490 -2.54 10.60 -15.62
C ASP A 490 -1.39 11.61 -15.51
N VAL A 491 -0.87 11.84 -14.29
CA VAL A 491 0.32 12.67 -14.03
C VAL A 491 1.59 11.81 -13.93
N LEU A 492 1.54 10.72 -13.17
CA LEU A 492 2.69 9.87 -12.91
C LEU A 492 3.18 9.13 -14.16
N TYR A 493 2.27 8.57 -14.96
CA TYR A 493 2.65 7.72 -16.08
C TYR A 493 3.35 8.48 -17.21
N PRO A 494 2.91 9.67 -17.63
CA PRO A 494 3.69 10.50 -18.55
C PRO A 494 5.02 10.98 -17.95
N SER A 495 5.07 11.19 -16.62
CA SER A 495 6.29 11.63 -15.95
C SER A 495 7.35 10.52 -15.87
N TYR A 496 6.94 9.24 -15.82
CA TYR A 496 7.81 8.05 -15.80
C TYR A 496 7.38 7.07 -16.89
N PRO A 497 7.76 7.31 -18.17
CA PRO A 497 7.20 6.60 -19.32
C PRO A 497 7.70 5.17 -19.48
N ASP A 498 8.85 4.79 -18.89
CA ASP A 498 9.30 3.39 -18.95
C ASP A 498 8.43 2.50 -18.04
N GLN A 499 7.75 1.53 -18.66
CA GLN A 499 6.73 0.71 -17.98
C GLN A 499 7.34 -0.24 -16.94
N ILE A 500 8.59 -0.69 -17.12
CA ILE A 500 9.28 -1.54 -16.15
C ILE A 500 9.80 -0.69 -14.99
N GLU A 501 10.44 0.44 -15.28
CA GLU A 501 10.93 1.37 -14.25
C GLU A 501 9.78 1.95 -13.43
N ARG A 502 8.60 2.15 -14.03
CA ARG A 502 7.40 2.60 -13.33
C ARG A 502 6.94 1.60 -12.27
N GLN A 503 6.88 0.30 -12.57
CA GLN A 503 6.54 -0.73 -11.57
C GLN A 503 7.61 -0.86 -10.49
N LEU A 504 8.87 -0.74 -10.88
CA LEU A 504 9.97 -0.64 -9.92
C LEU A 504 9.79 0.57 -9.00
N LEU A 505 9.46 1.74 -9.55
CA LEU A 505 9.24 2.97 -8.80
C LEU A 505 8.10 2.83 -7.78
N VAL A 506 6.95 2.28 -8.20
CA VAL A 506 5.80 2.01 -7.30
C VAL A 506 6.24 1.08 -6.16
N SER A 507 7.01 0.04 -6.46
CA SER A 507 7.55 -0.86 -5.43
C SER A 507 8.54 -0.15 -4.50
N MET A 508 9.41 0.72 -5.03
CA MET A 508 10.40 1.45 -4.24
C MET A 508 9.76 2.48 -3.31
N VAL A 509 8.77 3.24 -3.80
CA VAL A 509 8.06 4.27 -3.03
C VAL A 509 7.43 3.69 -1.77
N GLN A 510 7.04 2.41 -1.76
CA GLN A 510 6.51 1.75 -0.58
C GLN A 510 7.44 1.87 0.64
N MET A 511 8.75 1.82 0.45
CA MET A 511 9.72 1.99 1.55
C MET A 511 9.63 3.37 2.24
N LEU A 512 9.17 4.38 1.52
CA LEU A 512 8.94 5.72 2.06
C LEU A 512 7.53 5.84 2.64
N TRP A 513 6.56 5.22 1.97
CA TRP A 513 5.17 5.23 2.40
C TRP A 513 4.92 4.47 3.70
N ASP A 514 5.70 3.42 3.98
CA ASP A 514 5.64 2.67 5.25
C ASP A 514 5.62 3.56 6.50
N ARG A 515 6.20 4.76 6.42
CA ARG A 515 6.23 5.72 7.52
C ARG A 515 4.91 6.44 7.75
N GLY A 516 4.01 6.44 6.77
CA GLY A 516 2.73 7.15 6.78
C GLY A 516 1.51 6.26 6.54
N GLU A 517 1.62 4.92 6.64
CA GLU A 517 0.48 4.01 6.52
C GLU A 517 0.64 2.76 7.39
N ALA A 518 -0.43 1.97 7.51
CA ALA A 518 -0.47 0.76 8.33
C ALA A 518 0.68 -0.22 8.04
N ASN A 519 1.16 -0.31 6.79
CA ASN A 519 2.15 -1.30 6.37
C ASN A 519 3.44 -1.29 7.20
N GLY A 520 3.90 -0.12 7.64
CA GLY A 520 5.10 0.03 8.46
C GLY A 520 4.92 -0.27 9.95
N TYR A 521 3.68 -0.50 10.40
CA TYR A 521 3.33 -0.57 11.83
C TYR A 521 2.47 -1.78 12.19
N ALA A 522 1.86 -2.46 11.23
CA ALA A 522 0.77 -3.40 11.44
C ALA A 522 1.11 -4.58 12.38
N TRP A 523 2.35 -5.05 12.41
CA TRP A 523 2.79 -6.09 13.36
C TRP A 523 2.63 -5.68 14.81
N HIS A 524 2.71 -4.39 15.10
CA HIS A 524 2.69 -3.81 16.44
C HIS A 524 1.30 -3.28 16.84
N MET A 525 0.35 -3.25 15.93
CA MET A 525 -1.01 -2.79 16.19
C MET A 525 -1.71 -3.67 17.24
N THR A 526 -1.62 -4.99 17.10
CA THR A 526 -2.35 -5.96 17.92
C THR A 526 -1.47 -6.94 18.69
N ARG A 527 -0.17 -6.98 18.34
CA ARG A 527 0.83 -7.87 18.95
C ARG A 527 2.10 -7.07 19.17
N ASP A 528 2.85 -7.36 20.23
CA ASP A 528 4.11 -6.68 20.51
C ASP A 528 4.03 -5.15 20.35
N PRO A 529 3.14 -4.45 21.12
CA PRO A 529 2.94 -3.02 20.96
C PRO A 529 4.23 -2.24 21.18
N TYR A 530 4.30 -1.06 20.59
CA TYR A 530 5.43 -0.15 20.79
C TYR A 530 5.49 0.32 22.27
N PRO A 531 6.67 0.69 22.78
CA PRO A 531 6.77 1.38 24.07
C PRO A 531 5.84 2.61 24.10
N GLY A 532 5.22 2.85 25.23
CA GLY A 532 4.26 3.95 25.37
C GLY A 532 2.97 3.80 24.56
N THR A 533 2.58 2.56 24.25
CA THR A 533 1.38 2.28 23.43
C THR A 533 0.64 1.07 24.02
N PRO A 534 -0.67 1.14 24.26
CA PRO A 534 -1.45 0.00 24.73
C PRO A 534 -1.60 -1.05 23.62
N ARG A 535 -2.06 -2.24 23.98
CA ARG A 535 -2.44 -3.25 23.00
C ARG A 535 -3.80 -2.95 22.42
N HIS A 536 -3.89 -2.87 21.09
CA HIS A 536 -5.16 -2.56 20.43
C HIS A 536 -5.94 -3.80 20.01
N THR A 537 -7.27 -3.63 19.95
CA THR A 537 -8.21 -4.57 19.37
C THR A 537 -8.92 -3.89 18.20
N VAL A 538 -8.92 -4.53 17.03
CA VAL A 538 -9.30 -3.91 15.77
C VAL A 538 -10.46 -4.65 15.12
N LEU A 539 -11.48 -3.90 14.67
CA LEU A 539 -12.54 -4.37 13.79
C LEU A 539 -12.25 -3.88 12.36
N LEU A 540 -12.23 -4.81 11.40
CA LEU A 540 -12.14 -4.51 9.97
C LEU A 540 -13.50 -4.77 9.33
N HIS A 541 -14.06 -3.79 8.62
CA HIS A 541 -15.19 -3.98 7.72
C HIS A 541 -14.70 -3.99 6.27
N GLU A 542 -14.95 -5.05 5.54
CA GLU A 542 -14.64 -5.18 4.12
C GLU A 542 -15.90 -5.07 3.27
N ALA A 543 -15.87 -4.27 2.22
CA ALA A 543 -16.88 -4.23 1.17
C ALA A 543 -16.47 -5.20 0.03
N PHE A 544 -17.20 -6.28 -0.17
CA PHE A 544 -16.84 -7.25 -1.20
C PHE A 544 -17.02 -6.68 -2.61
N GLY A 545 -15.95 -6.74 -3.41
CA GLY A 545 -15.94 -6.20 -4.77
C GLY A 545 -15.66 -4.70 -4.84
N ASP A 546 -15.14 -4.08 -3.79
CA ASP A 546 -14.80 -2.67 -3.69
C ASP A 546 -13.96 -2.16 -4.88
N HIS A 547 -14.38 -1.03 -5.46
CA HIS A 547 -13.74 -0.43 -6.63
C HIS A 547 -12.59 0.51 -6.26
N GLN A 548 -12.59 1.04 -5.04
CA GLN A 548 -11.61 2.01 -4.56
C GLN A 548 -10.55 1.34 -3.70
N VAL A 549 -10.95 0.39 -2.83
CA VAL A 549 -10.06 -0.34 -1.94
C VAL A 549 -10.19 -1.85 -2.19
N ALA A 550 -9.30 -2.38 -3.00
CA ALA A 550 -9.35 -3.78 -3.43
C ALA A 550 -9.26 -4.74 -2.23
N ASN A 551 -10.20 -5.71 -2.15
CA ASN A 551 -10.33 -6.67 -1.04
C ASN A 551 -9.02 -7.38 -0.66
N VAL A 552 -8.19 -7.73 -1.65
CA VAL A 552 -6.89 -8.37 -1.40
C VAL A 552 -5.99 -7.55 -0.46
N ALA A 553 -6.11 -6.22 -0.45
CA ALA A 553 -5.32 -5.33 0.42
C ALA A 553 -5.85 -5.33 1.85
N THR A 554 -7.17 -5.34 2.06
CA THR A 554 -7.80 -5.56 3.37
C THR A 554 -7.45 -6.93 3.95
N GLU A 555 -7.47 -7.98 3.10
CA GLU A 555 -7.11 -9.33 3.50
C GLU A 555 -5.63 -9.48 3.90
N VAL A 556 -4.71 -8.72 3.26
CA VAL A 556 -3.30 -8.68 3.67
C VAL A 556 -3.20 -8.12 5.08
N GLU A 557 -3.89 -7.02 5.37
CA GLU A 557 -3.93 -6.42 6.70
C GLU A 557 -4.51 -7.38 7.74
N ALA A 558 -5.64 -7.99 7.46
CA ALA A 558 -6.29 -8.97 8.35
C ALA A 558 -5.34 -10.12 8.74
N ARG A 559 -4.55 -10.65 7.78
CA ARG A 559 -3.55 -11.70 8.06
C ARG A 559 -2.43 -11.20 8.97
N VAL A 560 -1.97 -9.97 8.77
CA VAL A 560 -0.87 -9.39 9.57
C VAL A 560 -1.31 -9.10 11.00
N ILE A 561 -2.43 -8.41 11.18
CA ILE A 561 -2.92 -8.07 12.53
C ILE A 561 -3.54 -9.28 13.26
N GLY A 562 -3.74 -10.39 12.56
CA GLY A 562 -4.34 -11.61 13.11
C GLY A 562 -5.83 -11.48 13.39
N ALA A 563 -6.53 -10.71 12.57
CA ALA A 563 -7.98 -10.65 12.60
C ALA A 563 -8.60 -12.02 12.31
N ARG A 564 -9.75 -12.30 12.93
CA ARG A 564 -10.54 -13.49 12.66
C ARG A 564 -11.78 -13.12 11.85
N LEU A 565 -12.07 -13.95 10.86
CA LEU A 565 -13.19 -13.75 9.94
C LEU A 565 -14.52 -14.18 10.60
N ARG A 566 -15.50 -13.31 10.60
CA ARG A 566 -16.89 -13.67 10.88
C ARG A 566 -17.43 -14.53 9.74
N THR A 567 -18.04 -15.66 10.05
CA THR A 567 -18.55 -16.62 9.05
C THR A 567 -20.04 -16.95 9.30
N PRO A 568 -20.79 -17.24 8.21
CA PRO A 568 -20.38 -17.23 6.80
C PRO A 568 -20.08 -15.81 6.30
N ALA A 569 -18.98 -15.64 5.55
CA ALA A 569 -18.56 -14.33 5.03
C ALA A 569 -19.28 -13.96 3.74
N LEU A 570 -19.50 -14.93 2.87
CA LEU A 570 -20.14 -14.79 1.56
C LEU A 570 -20.99 -16.02 1.26
N ASP A 571 -21.93 -15.88 0.34
CA ASP A 571 -22.68 -17.01 -0.22
C ASP A 571 -21.76 -17.97 -1.00
N PRO A 572 -22.10 -19.26 -1.07
CA PRO A 572 -21.38 -20.22 -1.90
C PRO A 572 -21.29 -19.77 -3.36
N GLY A 573 -20.07 -19.84 -3.93
CA GLY A 573 -19.81 -19.44 -5.32
C GLY A 573 -19.69 -17.93 -5.57
N ARG A 574 -19.87 -17.08 -4.56
CA ARG A 574 -19.77 -15.63 -4.69
C ARG A 574 -18.32 -15.15 -4.92
N SER A 575 -17.37 -15.74 -4.22
CA SER A 575 -15.94 -15.49 -4.45
C SER A 575 -15.41 -16.34 -5.61
N ARG A 576 -14.45 -15.77 -6.36
CA ARG A 576 -13.67 -16.51 -7.38
C ARG A 576 -12.56 -17.37 -6.79
N ASP A 577 -12.22 -17.12 -5.53
CA ASP A 577 -11.12 -17.79 -4.87
C ASP A 577 -11.46 -19.26 -4.62
N ARG A 578 -10.49 -20.15 -4.88
CA ARG A 578 -10.61 -21.57 -4.55
C ARG A 578 -10.78 -21.81 -3.05
N ARG A 579 -10.15 -20.96 -2.25
CA ARG A 579 -10.23 -20.96 -0.78
C ARG A 579 -10.34 -19.52 -0.32
N PRO A 580 -11.55 -18.94 -0.30
CA PRO A 580 -11.76 -17.55 0.12
C PRO A 580 -11.17 -17.30 1.50
N TYR A 581 -10.53 -16.16 1.67
CA TYR A 581 -9.92 -15.73 2.93
C TYR A 581 -8.85 -16.71 3.48
N TYR A 582 -8.11 -17.36 2.59
CA TYR A 582 -7.12 -18.36 2.96
C TYR A 582 -6.14 -17.82 4.02
N ARG A 583 -5.96 -18.59 5.12
CA ARG A 583 -5.18 -18.24 6.31
C ARG A 583 -5.66 -17.03 7.13
N ILE A 584 -6.88 -16.59 6.96
CA ILE A 584 -7.57 -15.76 7.94
C ILE A 584 -8.41 -16.72 8.81
N PRO A 585 -8.08 -16.89 10.12
CA PRO A 585 -8.79 -17.83 10.99
C PRO A 585 -10.25 -17.40 11.17
N ARG A 586 -11.15 -18.37 11.31
CA ARG A 586 -12.58 -18.09 11.54
C ARG A 586 -12.86 -17.78 13.03
N ILE A 587 -13.84 -16.92 13.28
CA ILE A 587 -14.44 -16.76 14.59
C ILE A 587 -15.24 -18.01 14.88
N ARG A 588 -15.08 -18.60 16.07
CA ARG A 588 -15.76 -19.85 16.46
C ARG A 588 -17.12 -19.62 17.07
N SER A 589 -17.25 -18.53 17.82
CA SER A 589 -18.51 -18.15 18.51
C SER A 589 -18.62 -16.64 18.62
N LEU A 590 -19.82 -16.12 18.59
CA LEU A 590 -20.18 -14.74 18.91
C LEU A 590 -20.93 -14.72 20.26
N PRO A 591 -20.79 -13.67 21.07
CA PRO A 591 -19.98 -12.48 20.85
C PRO A 591 -18.45 -12.78 20.89
N TYR A 592 -17.64 -11.97 20.16
CA TYR A 592 -16.20 -12.14 20.04
C TYR A 592 -15.44 -10.86 20.40
N SER A 593 -14.49 -10.92 21.33
CA SER A 593 -13.77 -9.78 21.88
C SER A 593 -12.41 -9.47 21.25
N GLY A 594 -11.96 -10.30 20.29
CA GLY A 594 -10.64 -10.11 19.66
C GLY A 594 -10.69 -9.32 18.33
N ASN A 595 -9.56 -9.28 17.61
CA ASN A 595 -9.47 -8.67 16.30
C ASN A 595 -10.39 -9.40 15.32
N ALA A 596 -11.27 -8.67 14.66
CA ALA A 596 -12.32 -9.24 13.82
C ALA A 596 -12.29 -8.65 12.41
N MET A 597 -12.75 -9.43 11.44
CA MET A 597 -13.04 -8.99 10.08
C MET A 597 -14.43 -9.43 9.71
N VAL A 598 -15.25 -8.50 9.21
CA VAL A 598 -16.59 -8.74 8.70
C VAL A 598 -16.66 -8.29 7.25
N VAL A 599 -17.28 -9.11 6.41
CA VAL A 599 -17.46 -8.85 4.98
C VAL A 599 -18.90 -8.50 4.70
N PHE A 600 -19.12 -7.38 4.00
CA PHE A 600 -20.45 -6.95 3.55
C PHE A 600 -20.55 -7.12 2.04
N ASP A 601 -21.65 -7.71 1.54
CA ASP A 601 -21.90 -7.96 0.13
C ASP A 601 -23.19 -7.28 -0.34
N ILE A 602 -23.10 -6.53 -1.44
CA ILE A 602 -24.24 -5.90 -2.12
C ILE A 602 -24.85 -6.80 -3.21
N GLY A 603 -24.43 -8.06 -3.26
CA GLY A 603 -24.88 -9.07 -4.23
C GLY A 603 -24.11 -9.07 -5.55
N PRO A 604 -24.36 -10.10 -6.38
CA PRO A 604 -23.76 -10.22 -7.69
C PRO A 604 -24.30 -9.16 -8.65
N LEU A 605 -23.56 -8.92 -9.74
CA LEU A 605 -24.02 -8.03 -10.80
C LEU A 605 -25.35 -8.52 -11.39
N ARG A 606 -26.36 -7.66 -11.35
CA ARG A 606 -27.73 -7.90 -11.82
C ARG A 606 -28.09 -6.96 -12.96
N THR A 607 -29.24 -7.22 -13.61
CA THR A 607 -29.85 -6.32 -14.62
C THR A 607 -29.97 -4.90 -14.03
N GLY A 608 -29.68 -3.89 -14.86
CA GLY A 608 -29.66 -2.49 -14.40
C GLY A 608 -28.37 -2.05 -13.72
N GLY A 609 -27.32 -2.91 -13.69
CA GLY A 609 -26.01 -2.54 -13.14
C GLY A 609 -25.91 -2.62 -11.61
N LEU A 610 -26.96 -3.09 -10.93
CA LEU A 610 -26.97 -3.25 -9.47
C LEU A 610 -26.07 -4.42 -9.03
N GLY A 611 -25.48 -4.27 -7.85
CA GLY A 611 -24.53 -5.26 -7.32
C GLY A 611 -23.15 -5.12 -7.95
N THR A 612 -22.21 -5.98 -7.56
CA THR A 612 -20.82 -5.93 -8.02
C THR A 612 -20.27 -7.34 -8.25
N PRO A 613 -19.44 -7.58 -9.27
CA PRO A 613 -18.72 -8.84 -9.38
C PRO A 613 -17.55 -8.90 -8.38
N ALA A 614 -16.97 -10.09 -8.18
CA ALA A 614 -15.70 -10.21 -7.47
C ALA A 614 -14.59 -9.40 -8.17
N SER A 615 -13.65 -8.90 -7.39
CA SER A 615 -12.51 -8.10 -7.88
C SER A 615 -11.73 -8.79 -9.00
N PRO A 616 -11.12 -8.05 -9.94
CA PRO A 616 -10.27 -8.61 -10.99
C PRO A 616 -9.08 -9.39 -10.41
N LEU A 617 -8.69 -10.47 -11.10
CA LEU A 617 -7.49 -11.24 -10.71
C LEU A 617 -6.17 -10.56 -11.09
N ALA A 618 -6.22 -9.60 -12.02
CA ALA A 618 -5.06 -8.83 -12.47
C ALA A 618 -4.96 -7.52 -11.68
N ASN A 619 -3.80 -6.85 -11.74
CA ASN A 619 -3.58 -5.54 -11.12
C ASN A 619 -4.27 -4.39 -11.89
N ILE A 620 -5.59 -4.46 -11.95
CA ILE A 620 -6.48 -3.43 -12.50
C ILE A 620 -7.63 -3.16 -11.54
N ALA A 621 -8.17 -1.95 -11.59
CA ALA A 621 -9.34 -1.57 -10.80
C ALA A 621 -10.59 -2.35 -11.22
N GLN A 622 -11.49 -2.61 -10.28
CA GLN A 622 -12.86 -3.01 -10.54
C GLN A 622 -13.66 -1.79 -11.00
N THR A 623 -14.40 -1.94 -12.12
CA THR A 623 -15.18 -0.83 -12.70
C THR A 623 -16.59 -1.26 -13.11
N ARG A 624 -16.99 -2.52 -12.82
CA ARG A 624 -18.26 -3.07 -13.24
C ARG A 624 -19.25 -3.13 -12.09
N GLY A 625 -20.48 -2.68 -12.35
CA GLY A 625 -21.55 -2.68 -11.38
C GLY A 625 -21.47 -1.49 -10.41
N THR A 626 -22.19 -1.58 -9.31
CA THR A 626 -22.21 -0.58 -8.24
C THR A 626 -20.95 -0.71 -7.41
N ASP A 627 -20.30 0.41 -7.10
CA ASP A 627 -19.19 0.45 -6.15
C ASP A 627 -19.72 0.30 -4.71
N PRO A 628 -19.35 -0.74 -3.97
CA PRO A 628 -19.84 -0.95 -2.61
C PRO A 628 -19.09 -0.12 -1.56
N HIS A 629 -18.08 0.63 -1.93
CA HIS A 629 -17.15 1.31 -1.03
C HIS A 629 -17.86 2.13 0.07
N SER A 630 -18.72 3.07 -0.32
CA SER A 630 -19.44 3.94 0.63
C SER A 630 -20.69 3.28 1.20
N ILE A 631 -21.29 2.33 0.50
CA ILE A 631 -22.55 1.68 0.90
C ILE A 631 -22.36 0.84 2.16
N THR A 632 -21.22 0.18 2.30
CA THR A 632 -20.91 -0.66 3.46
C THR A 632 -20.91 0.13 4.76
N ALA A 633 -20.42 1.37 4.75
CA ALA A 633 -20.38 2.24 5.93
C ALA A 633 -21.78 2.65 6.44
N THR A 634 -22.79 2.62 5.56
CA THR A 634 -24.18 3.00 5.88
C THR A 634 -25.09 1.80 6.22
N ALA A 635 -24.59 0.57 6.14
CA ALA A 635 -25.38 -0.63 6.43
C ALA A 635 -25.76 -0.68 7.92
N PRO A 636 -27.06 -0.83 8.28
CA PRO A 636 -27.50 -0.86 9.70
C PRO A 636 -26.77 -1.92 10.53
N ALA A 637 -26.53 -3.10 9.95
CA ALA A 637 -25.79 -4.17 10.61
C ALA A 637 -24.35 -3.76 10.94
N ALA A 638 -23.70 -3.00 10.06
CA ALA A 638 -22.35 -2.48 10.29
C ALA A 638 -22.33 -1.42 11.39
N ALA A 639 -23.33 -0.52 11.41
CA ALA A 639 -23.46 0.52 12.42
C ALA A 639 -23.64 -0.07 13.84
N ILE A 640 -24.46 -1.12 13.97
CA ILE A 640 -24.66 -1.80 15.26
C ILE A 640 -23.37 -2.52 15.69
N GLN A 641 -22.72 -3.28 14.80
CA GLN A 641 -21.42 -3.94 15.09
C GLN A 641 -20.38 -2.93 15.55
N PHE A 642 -20.26 -1.83 14.84
CA PHE A 642 -19.37 -0.72 15.14
C PHE A 642 -19.63 -0.16 16.55
N SER A 643 -20.88 0.18 16.85
CA SER A 643 -21.28 0.73 18.15
C SER A 643 -21.02 -0.24 19.30
N GLU A 644 -21.32 -1.55 19.12
CA GLU A 644 -21.08 -2.58 20.14
C GLU A 644 -19.60 -2.89 20.33
N PHE A 645 -18.80 -2.82 19.26
CA PHE A 645 -17.37 -3.06 19.34
C PHE A 645 -16.62 -1.91 20.02
N LEU A 646 -17.01 -0.65 19.77
CA LEU A 646 -16.38 0.55 20.34
C LEU A 646 -17.01 0.91 21.70
N LYS A 647 -16.96 -0.05 22.62
CA LYS A 647 -17.32 0.08 24.04
C LYS A 647 -16.20 -0.45 24.91
N LEU A 648 -16.18 -0.05 26.17
CA LEU A 648 -15.33 -0.70 27.17
C LEU A 648 -15.74 -2.19 27.26
N GLY A 649 -14.80 -3.10 27.07
CA GLY A 649 -15.09 -4.53 26.96
C GLY A 649 -15.92 -4.93 25.74
N GLY A 650 -16.04 -4.06 24.73
CA GLY A 650 -16.87 -4.27 23.54
C GLY A 650 -16.52 -5.54 22.76
N THR A 651 -17.49 -6.05 22.03
CA THR A 651 -17.41 -7.31 21.30
C THR A 651 -18.02 -7.17 19.91
N LEU A 652 -17.58 -8.00 18.98
CA LEU A 652 -18.33 -8.23 17.75
C LEU A 652 -19.52 -9.13 18.06
N ILE A 653 -20.73 -8.66 17.77
CA ILE A 653 -21.99 -9.40 17.87
C ILE A 653 -22.50 -9.84 16.50
N ASP A 654 -23.42 -10.80 16.47
CA ASP A 654 -24.06 -11.22 15.22
C ASP A 654 -25.27 -10.33 14.87
N THR A 655 -25.07 -9.41 13.95
CA THR A 655 -26.14 -8.54 13.41
C THR A 655 -26.67 -9.03 12.05
N CYS A 656 -26.20 -10.19 11.58
CA CYS A 656 -26.54 -10.74 10.28
C CYS A 656 -27.25 -12.10 10.37
N SER A 657 -27.74 -12.46 11.59
CA SER A 657 -28.58 -13.63 11.87
C SER A 657 -28.01 -14.96 11.35
N GLY A 658 -26.70 -15.19 11.55
CA GLY A 658 -26.03 -16.41 11.12
C GLY A 658 -25.80 -16.51 9.60
N ARG A 659 -26.19 -15.51 8.81
CA ARG A 659 -26.04 -15.42 7.34
C ARG A 659 -24.88 -14.52 6.98
N PRO A 660 -24.40 -14.49 5.69
CA PRO A 660 -23.52 -13.41 5.23
C PRO A 660 -24.12 -12.04 5.52
N CYS A 661 -23.28 -11.04 5.76
CA CYS A 661 -23.77 -9.69 5.98
C CYS A 661 -24.05 -9.02 4.63
N TYR A 662 -25.31 -8.69 4.40
CA TYR A 662 -25.75 -8.05 3.17
C TYR A 662 -25.94 -6.55 3.35
N ALA A 663 -25.81 -5.79 2.26
CA ALA A 663 -25.98 -4.35 2.24
C ALA A 663 -26.71 -3.89 0.96
N ALA A 664 -27.13 -2.61 0.92
CA ALA A 664 -27.78 -1.98 -0.24
C ALA A 664 -28.99 -2.73 -0.79
N GLY A 665 -29.86 -3.20 0.11
CA GLY A 665 -31.09 -3.90 -0.28
C GLY A 665 -30.89 -5.31 -0.83
N TRP A 666 -29.69 -5.84 -0.87
CA TRP A 666 -29.44 -7.26 -1.17
C TRP A 666 -29.75 -8.10 0.07
N ALA A 667 -30.61 -9.07 -0.06
CA ALA A 667 -31.06 -9.94 1.05
C ALA A 667 -30.49 -11.38 0.95
N GLY A 668 -29.59 -11.62 0.01
CA GLY A 668 -29.04 -12.94 -0.30
C GLY A 668 -29.71 -13.61 -1.51
N PRO A 669 -29.21 -14.76 -1.95
CA PRO A 669 -29.85 -15.54 -3.00
C PRO A 669 -31.22 -16.02 -2.54
N PRO A 670 -32.18 -16.21 -3.49
CA PRO A 670 -33.55 -16.70 -3.21
C PRO A 670 -33.52 -18.12 -2.61
#